data_1eb349b0ece76b63404b610b8b5adc61
#
_entry.id   1eb349b0ece76b63404b610b8b5adc61
#
_cell.length_a   1.000
_cell.length_b   1.000
_cell.length_c   1.000
_cell.angle_alpha   90.00
_cell.angle_beta   90.00
_cell.angle_gamma   90.00
#
_symmetry.space_group_name_H-M   'P 1'
#
loop_
_entity.id
_entity.type
_entity.pdbx_description
1 polymer ?
#
loop_
_entity_poly.entity_id
_entity_poly.type
_entity_poly.pdbx_seq_one_letter_code
_entity_poly.pdbx_strand_id
1 'polypeptide(L)'
;MSEHLGTPPEGENTSGKPASVSGGGSSGLSIGARPADAPGANLTPEEVARRASGRGTWHRRASKPVSHWMFVLIGVLLLHKFIPNSGWLLVHIVTLGLITNSILIWSQHFTEALMKIKIPDEARGTQVRRIFTLNAGILVLMVGMIGQLSVPGLYAATVVGALIVGTMVAWHALYLLKQVRQALPSRFGVTIRFYITAALMLPLGAAFGAMIAYPNLKGTLHAQFLLAHEVVNVLGFVGITVVGTLVTFWPTMLRTKMVDKALTHSLRALYLMCGGLVLTLAGSMFGMRPLAAAGLVVYLIALLIVAWVMVRTLRTKRPTEYPPMSVGMGFLWLIVGVATTAYMVATTPFVVMDIRAVTPIFVVGFLLQVLLGAMSYLLPQLMGGGPAVVRASNKEFSRFAAGRVTAVNLALIIFMLPSSMFGQSIKMAVAIVGALALVAFIPLMVRGVKVSVSTRKAIFEARARGEKPVFDQEALTPAPIPHAKQSFQAALAVAMAFLLGFAVNPSALNLPSVSSSGSVAATGQTTTVQVKATSNYRFTPAEVEVPAGNRLVVEVTNDDQGMTHDLTFDNGATTGVINPGETKTVDAGVITADQEGYCSVAGHRSLGMVFKVKATGASANQVAQGGHNHGSAGGHNHAASGSTPTLMTVANSRIDMSAAPGSGYKYRDPNIPAPNTAERVNGKTVRKVTLEVEEVDREVAPGVTVHMWTFNGQNMAPILRGKVGDIFEITLVNNGTMGHSLDFHAGMVSPDNTMKTIAPGERLVYRFEAKAAGIWLYHCGTAPLSLHMTQGMYGAVIIDPADLDPVDHEYVMVQGEAYLHDTGKTASDGNKLAENSPDLIAAGTPTLTMFNGHATQYKAKPLQVKKGERIRVWVMAAGPNHGTSFHVVGSQFDTVYKEGGYLMRRGVDAFGSRDGHSQALNLAPAQGGFVEMQFLESGTYMFVNHSFSEMERGAAGKIVVTDR
;
A
#
# COMPACT_ATOMS: atom_id res chain seq x y z
N MET A 1 45.28 67.34 7.63
CA MET A 1 46.74 67.38 7.80
C MET A 1 47.22 66.24 6.95
N SER A 2 47.47 66.53 5.67
CA SER A 2 48.67 67.02 5.02
C SER A 2 49.85 66.08 5.27
N GLU A 3 50.44 65.47 4.30
CA GLU A 3 51.21 65.69 3.12
C GLU A 3 52.41 64.76 3.22
N HIS A 4 53.08 64.16 2.29
CA HIS A 4 53.53 64.50 0.94
C HIS A 4 54.17 63.26 0.30
N LEU A 5 53.81 62.89 -0.91
CA LEU A 5 54.53 63.02 -2.19
C LEU A 5 55.96 62.40 -2.32
N GLY A 6 56.08 61.59 -3.40
CA GLY A 6 57.40 61.23 -3.96
C GLY A 6 57.31 60.14 -5.07
N THR A 7 57.21 60.57 -6.37
CA THR A 7 57.49 59.79 -7.59
C THR A 7 58.74 60.29 -8.27
N PRO A 8 59.16 59.71 -9.41
CA PRO A 8 59.80 58.43 -9.74
C PRO A 8 61.27 58.63 -10.24
N PRO A 9 61.93 57.76 -10.97
CA PRO A 9 62.17 57.99 -12.40
C PRO A 9 62.05 56.71 -13.31
N GLU A 10 61.84 57.07 -14.56
CA GLU A 10 61.77 56.24 -15.78
C GLU A 10 63.11 55.75 -16.32
N GLY A 11 63.01 54.78 -17.25
CA GLY A 11 63.96 54.42 -18.25
C GLY A 11 64.17 52.92 -18.40
N GLU A 12 63.98 52.20 -19.46
CA GLU A 12 63.96 52.36 -20.86
C GLU A 12 63.52 51.07 -21.57
N ASN A 13 62.86 51.21 -22.70
CA ASN A 13 62.45 50.28 -23.69
C ASN A 13 63.40 49.18 -24.13
N THR A 14 63.03 47.97 -24.31
CA THR A 14 63.26 47.17 -25.50
C THR A 14 62.18 46.16 -25.83
N SER A 15 61.84 46.14 -27.12
CA SER A 15 60.81 45.40 -27.83
C SER A 15 60.89 43.86 -27.72
N GLY A 16 59.68 43.19 -27.46
CA GLY A 16 59.54 41.77 -27.71
C GLY A 16 58.07 41.43 -27.88
N LYS A 17 57.72 40.94 -29.06
CA LYS A 17 56.33 40.60 -29.46
C LYS A 17 55.51 39.72 -28.46
N PRO A 18 54.17 39.83 -28.44
CA PRO A 18 53.34 39.14 -27.51
C PRO A 18 53.13 37.63 -27.86
N ALA A 19 53.44 36.79 -26.90
CA ALA A 19 52.97 35.36 -26.92
C ALA A 19 51.51 35.24 -26.44
N SER A 20 50.71 34.66 -27.27
CA SER A 20 49.30 34.35 -27.02
C SER A 20 49.09 33.53 -25.74
N VAL A 21 48.37 34.09 -24.78
CA VAL A 21 47.87 33.35 -23.61
C VAL A 21 46.66 32.55 -24.03
N SER A 22 46.85 31.28 -24.29
CA SER A 22 45.79 30.33 -24.45
C SER A 22 45.23 29.87 -23.10
N GLY A 23 43.97 30.14 -22.91
CA GLY A 23 43.00 29.34 -22.24
C GLY A 23 43.30 28.75 -20.86
N GLY A 24 42.67 29.32 -19.87
CA GLY A 24 42.58 28.80 -18.52
C GLY A 24 42.08 27.36 -18.46
N GLY A 25 42.90 26.48 -17.93
CA GLY A 25 42.57 25.11 -17.63
C GLY A 25 41.55 25.01 -16.50
N SER A 26 40.43 24.38 -16.80
CA SER A 26 39.47 23.92 -15.82
C SER A 26 40.13 22.96 -14.82
N SER A 27 40.28 23.36 -13.58
CA SER A 27 40.64 22.46 -12.48
C SER A 27 39.47 21.53 -12.14
N GLY A 28 39.15 20.57 -13.03
CA GLY A 28 38.45 19.38 -12.67
C GLY A 28 39.34 18.54 -11.77
N LEU A 29 38.78 17.93 -10.75
CA LEU A 29 39.45 16.93 -9.93
C LEU A 29 39.99 15.79 -10.83
N SER A 30 41.09 15.96 -11.47
CA SER A 30 41.82 14.91 -12.18
C SER A 30 42.58 14.09 -11.16
N ILE A 31 42.07 12.95 -10.83
CA ILE A 31 42.84 11.93 -10.11
C ILE A 31 43.77 11.30 -11.13
N GLY A 32 45.00 11.81 -11.21
CA GLY A 32 46.11 11.16 -11.90
C GLY A 32 46.60 11.86 -13.16
N ALA A 33 47.65 12.51 -13.10
CA ALA A 33 48.91 12.60 -13.83
C ALA A 33 49.66 13.80 -13.27
N ARG A 34 50.78 13.53 -12.66
CA ARG A 34 51.72 14.57 -12.24
C ARG A 34 52.40 15.13 -13.49
N PRO A 35 52.73 16.45 -13.52
CA PRO A 35 53.71 17.00 -14.46
C PRO A 35 55.05 16.26 -14.35
N ALA A 36 55.81 16.17 -15.43
CA ALA A 36 57.06 15.39 -15.52
C ALA A 36 58.13 15.79 -14.48
N ASP A 37 58.00 16.99 -13.91
CA ASP A 37 59.00 17.53 -12.95
C ASP A 37 58.58 17.45 -11.47
N ALA A 38 57.54 16.67 -11.12
CA ALA A 38 57.14 16.50 -9.73
C ALA A 38 57.96 15.41 -9.04
N PRO A 39 58.36 15.57 -7.73
CA PRO A 39 59.05 14.51 -6.98
C PRO A 39 58.26 13.20 -7.03
N GLY A 40 58.80 12.18 -7.70
CA GLY A 40 58.18 10.89 -7.95
C GLY A 40 57.94 10.54 -9.42
N ALA A 41 58.49 11.33 -10.35
CA ALA A 41 58.40 11.03 -11.79
C ALA A 41 59.14 9.75 -12.23
N ASN A 42 60.01 9.20 -11.42
CA ASN A 42 60.80 8.00 -11.68
C ASN A 42 60.22 6.70 -11.10
N LEU A 43 58.92 6.60 -11.02
CA LEU A 43 58.28 5.32 -10.62
C LEU A 43 58.27 4.36 -11.81
N THR A 44 58.75 3.14 -11.58
CA THR A 44 58.67 2.08 -12.60
C THR A 44 57.23 1.81 -12.99
N PRO A 45 56.95 1.36 -14.23
CA PRO A 45 55.61 0.95 -14.65
C PRO A 45 54.94 -0.05 -13.69
N GLU A 46 55.72 -0.91 -13.05
CA GLU A 46 55.26 -1.87 -12.03
C GLU A 46 54.84 -1.19 -10.73
N GLU A 47 55.54 -0.16 -10.27
CA GLU A 47 55.18 0.60 -9.07
C GLU A 47 53.91 1.44 -9.28
N VAL A 48 53.79 2.04 -10.50
CA VAL A 48 52.53 2.73 -10.90
C VAL A 48 51.38 1.73 -10.96
N ALA A 49 51.58 0.55 -11.53
CA ALA A 49 50.56 -0.53 -11.59
C ALA A 49 50.20 -1.05 -10.18
N ARG A 50 51.22 -1.24 -9.31
CA ARG A 50 51.01 -1.69 -7.91
C ARG A 50 50.25 -0.66 -7.07
N ARG A 51 50.52 0.65 -7.24
CA ARG A 51 49.79 1.76 -6.57
C ARG A 51 48.35 1.91 -7.11
N ALA A 52 48.15 1.73 -8.40
CA ALA A 52 46.83 1.71 -9.00
C ALA A 52 46.01 0.47 -8.61
N SER A 53 46.67 -0.71 -8.44
CA SER A 53 46.02 -1.96 -8.06
C SER A 53 45.54 -1.98 -6.60
N GLY A 54 46.24 -1.35 -5.66
CA GLY A 54 45.87 -1.29 -4.24
C GLY A 54 44.52 -0.63 -4.00
N ARG A 55 44.29 0.58 -4.57
CA ARG A 55 43.04 1.35 -4.40
C ARG A 55 41.85 0.71 -5.18
N GLY A 56 42.11 0.28 -6.40
CA GLY A 56 41.08 -0.37 -7.21
C GLY A 56 40.62 -1.71 -6.63
N THR A 57 41.56 -2.48 -6.04
CA THR A 57 41.27 -3.76 -5.37
C THR A 57 40.46 -3.53 -4.11
N TRP A 58 40.75 -2.50 -3.31
CA TRP A 58 39.98 -2.13 -2.14
C TRP A 58 38.53 -1.79 -2.50
N HIS A 59 38.31 -0.88 -3.46
CA HIS A 59 36.94 -0.52 -3.89
C HIS A 59 36.15 -1.74 -4.40
N ARG A 60 36.78 -2.60 -5.19
CA ARG A 60 36.11 -3.83 -5.69
C ARG A 60 35.73 -4.76 -4.57
N ARG A 61 36.56 -4.94 -3.52
CA ARG A 61 36.24 -5.77 -2.35
C ARG A 61 35.18 -5.11 -1.47
N ALA A 62 35.30 -3.83 -1.18
CA ALA A 62 34.39 -3.06 -0.33
C ALA A 62 32.98 -2.92 -0.91
N SER A 63 32.85 -2.88 -2.24
CA SER A 63 31.54 -2.72 -2.93
C SER A 63 30.80 -4.05 -3.15
N LYS A 64 31.41 -5.22 -2.90
CA LYS A 64 30.73 -6.53 -3.04
C LYS A 64 29.42 -6.61 -2.27
N PRO A 65 29.35 -6.23 -0.96
CA PRO A 65 28.12 -6.27 -0.21
C PRO A 65 26.98 -5.45 -0.84
N VAL A 66 27.26 -4.27 -1.38
CA VAL A 66 26.25 -3.43 -2.06
C VAL A 66 25.64 -4.16 -3.25
N SER A 67 26.46 -4.85 -4.04
CA SER A 67 25.97 -5.66 -5.18
C SER A 67 25.12 -6.84 -4.70
N HIS A 68 25.55 -7.54 -3.64
CA HIS A 68 24.76 -8.65 -3.09
C HIS A 68 23.41 -8.17 -2.57
N TRP A 69 23.36 -7.08 -1.80
CA TRP A 69 22.12 -6.50 -1.31
C TRP A 69 21.17 -6.03 -2.42
N MET A 70 21.71 -5.59 -3.56
CA MET A 70 20.88 -5.25 -4.72
C MET A 70 20.17 -6.49 -5.30
N PHE A 71 20.85 -7.64 -5.38
CA PHE A 71 20.21 -8.89 -5.79
C PHE A 71 19.22 -9.41 -4.74
N VAL A 72 19.54 -9.30 -3.46
CA VAL A 72 18.62 -9.64 -2.37
C VAL A 72 17.36 -8.77 -2.42
N LEU A 73 17.49 -7.46 -2.68
CA LEU A 73 16.36 -6.54 -2.85
C LEU A 73 15.41 -7.01 -3.96
N ILE A 74 15.97 -7.38 -5.12
CA ILE A 74 15.17 -7.89 -6.25
C ILE A 74 14.49 -9.21 -5.88
N GLY A 75 15.20 -10.13 -5.25
CA GLY A 75 14.65 -11.41 -4.80
C GLY A 75 13.48 -11.23 -3.81
N VAL A 76 13.67 -10.35 -2.81
CA VAL A 76 12.60 -10.04 -1.83
C VAL A 76 11.41 -9.33 -2.50
N LEU A 77 11.65 -8.43 -3.46
CA LEU A 77 10.59 -7.76 -4.22
C LEU A 77 9.72 -8.78 -5.00
N LEU A 78 10.33 -9.79 -5.61
CA LEU A 78 9.62 -10.84 -6.35
C LEU A 78 8.87 -11.81 -5.43
N LEU A 79 9.44 -12.09 -4.25
CA LEU A 79 8.92 -13.08 -3.30
C LEU A 79 8.16 -12.47 -2.12
N HIS A 80 7.90 -11.14 -2.12
CA HIS A 80 7.39 -10.40 -0.98
C HIS A 80 6.08 -10.96 -0.39
N LYS A 81 5.21 -11.56 -1.22
CA LYS A 81 3.96 -12.19 -0.77
C LYS A 81 4.19 -13.40 0.15
N PHE A 82 5.33 -14.07 0.02
CA PHE A 82 5.68 -15.27 0.79
C PHE A 82 6.57 -14.96 2.00
N ILE A 83 7.01 -13.71 2.18
CA ILE A 83 7.92 -13.31 3.23
C ILE A 83 7.14 -12.50 4.28
N PRO A 84 7.05 -12.98 5.53
CA PRO A 84 6.39 -12.22 6.59
C PRO A 84 7.12 -10.89 6.82
N ASN A 85 6.37 -9.83 7.08
CA ASN A 85 6.89 -8.48 7.32
C ASN A 85 7.81 -7.95 6.18
N SER A 86 7.51 -8.34 4.92
CA SER A 86 8.32 -8.00 3.74
C SER A 86 8.50 -6.49 3.53
N GLY A 87 7.51 -5.67 3.90
CA GLY A 87 7.61 -4.20 3.81
C GLY A 87 8.75 -3.65 4.69
N TRP A 88 8.86 -4.13 5.94
CA TRP A 88 9.96 -3.78 6.84
C TRP A 88 11.31 -4.24 6.26
N LEU A 89 11.36 -5.47 5.76
CA LEU A 89 12.57 -6.04 5.18
C LEU A 89 13.06 -5.24 3.96
N LEU A 90 12.18 -4.87 3.04
CA LEU A 90 12.52 -4.06 1.86
C LEU A 90 13.11 -2.69 2.24
N VAL A 91 12.49 -2.00 3.21
CA VAL A 91 13.01 -0.71 3.71
C VAL A 91 14.41 -0.88 4.29
N HIS A 92 14.65 -1.92 5.10
CA HIS A 92 15.95 -2.10 5.76
C HIS A 92 17.02 -2.67 4.82
N ILE A 93 16.68 -3.42 3.78
CA ILE A 93 17.61 -3.77 2.70
C ILE A 93 18.08 -2.51 1.98
N VAL A 94 17.18 -1.58 1.67
CA VAL A 94 17.57 -0.31 1.03
C VAL A 94 18.42 0.53 1.97
N THR A 95 18.00 0.74 3.22
CA THR A 95 18.66 1.66 4.16
C THR A 95 19.97 1.09 4.71
N LEU A 96 19.97 -0.12 5.26
CA LEU A 96 21.16 -0.76 5.84
C LEU A 96 22.01 -1.46 4.78
N GLY A 97 21.38 -2.23 3.89
CA GLY A 97 22.09 -3.00 2.87
C GLY A 97 22.74 -2.14 1.80
N LEU A 98 22.01 -1.21 1.21
CA LEU A 98 22.50 -0.38 0.08
C LEU A 98 23.07 0.96 0.55
N ILE A 99 22.27 1.75 1.28
CA ILE A 99 22.64 3.14 1.61
C ILE A 99 23.78 3.19 2.63
N THR A 100 23.68 2.45 3.75
CA THR A 100 24.71 2.48 4.80
C THR A 100 26.06 2.00 4.28
N ASN A 101 26.10 0.89 3.53
CA ASN A 101 27.35 0.43 2.90
C ASN A 101 27.92 1.48 1.93
N SER A 102 27.07 2.11 1.10
CA SER A 102 27.47 3.15 0.17
C SER A 102 28.04 4.37 0.91
N ILE A 103 27.41 4.81 2.00
CA ILE A 103 27.89 5.93 2.81
C ILE A 103 29.27 5.62 3.40
N LEU A 104 29.49 4.44 3.97
CA LEU A 104 30.81 4.08 4.54
C LEU A 104 31.92 4.07 3.49
N ILE A 105 31.63 3.55 2.30
CA ILE A 105 32.61 3.47 1.20
C ILE A 105 32.92 4.87 0.65
N TRP A 106 31.86 5.64 0.34
CA TRP A 106 32.05 6.91 -0.36
C TRP A 106 32.48 8.05 0.57
N SER A 107 32.05 8.10 1.84
CA SER A 107 32.55 9.07 2.82
C SER A 107 34.04 8.88 3.07
N GLN A 108 34.53 7.64 3.14
CA GLN A 108 35.97 7.35 3.21
C GLN A 108 36.70 7.82 1.95
N HIS A 109 36.17 7.49 0.76
CA HIS A 109 36.72 7.92 -0.52
C HIS A 109 36.81 9.43 -0.64
N PHE A 110 35.72 10.15 -0.31
CA PHE A 110 35.70 11.61 -0.33
C PHE A 110 36.64 12.24 0.71
N THR A 111 36.75 11.64 1.89
CA THR A 111 37.71 12.11 2.92
C THR A 111 39.14 12.04 2.39
N GLU A 112 39.54 10.91 1.79
CA GLU A 112 40.86 10.75 1.18
C GLU A 112 41.08 11.78 0.05
N ALA A 113 40.08 11.98 -0.81
CA ALA A 113 40.20 12.88 -1.96
C ALA A 113 40.23 14.37 -1.56
N LEU A 114 39.32 14.80 -0.67
CA LEU A 114 39.15 16.20 -0.29
C LEU A 114 40.24 16.71 0.69
N MET A 115 40.73 15.81 1.58
CA MET A 115 41.79 16.12 2.52
C MET A 115 43.18 15.76 1.97
N LYS A 116 43.25 15.16 0.77
CA LYS A 116 44.52 14.71 0.13
C LYS A 116 45.35 13.74 0.99
N ILE A 117 44.66 12.89 1.76
CA ILE A 117 45.27 11.89 2.63
C ILE A 117 45.63 10.64 1.83
N LYS A 118 46.83 10.10 2.06
CA LYS A 118 47.24 8.80 1.55
C LYS A 118 47.07 7.78 2.67
N ILE A 119 46.26 6.74 2.46
CA ILE A 119 46.09 5.65 3.41
C ILE A 119 47.07 4.53 3.04
N PRO A 120 47.84 4.00 4.00
CA PRO A 120 48.67 2.80 3.80
C PRO A 120 47.81 1.61 3.38
N ASP A 121 48.36 0.76 2.51
CA ASP A 121 47.58 -0.43 2.01
C ASP A 121 47.18 -1.41 3.14
N GLU A 122 48.01 -1.48 4.19
CA GLU A 122 47.73 -2.29 5.40
C GLU A 122 46.45 -1.84 6.13
N ALA A 123 46.23 -0.52 6.23
CA ALA A 123 45.02 0.03 6.86
C ALA A 123 43.72 -0.25 6.06
N ARG A 124 43.84 -0.55 4.77
CA ARG A 124 42.69 -0.92 3.91
C ARG A 124 42.09 -2.27 4.27
N GLY A 125 42.91 -3.20 4.76
CA GLY A 125 42.43 -4.50 5.28
C GLY A 125 41.46 -4.34 6.45
N THR A 126 41.75 -3.40 7.35
CA THR A 126 40.87 -3.09 8.49
C THR A 126 39.56 -2.44 8.04
N GLN A 127 39.58 -1.58 7.02
CA GLN A 127 38.36 -0.99 6.45
C GLN A 127 37.45 -2.05 5.82
N VAL A 128 38.02 -3.00 5.09
CA VAL A 128 37.28 -4.11 4.48
C VAL A 128 36.66 -4.99 5.57
N ARG A 129 37.43 -5.37 6.63
CA ARG A 129 36.90 -6.13 7.75
C ARG A 129 35.72 -5.42 8.41
N ARG A 130 35.81 -4.13 8.68
CA ARG A 130 34.73 -3.32 9.25
C ARG A 130 33.43 -3.39 8.40
N ILE A 131 33.53 -3.30 7.06
CA ILE A 131 32.40 -3.41 6.15
C ILE A 131 31.78 -4.82 6.21
N PHE A 132 32.59 -5.88 6.23
CA PHE A 132 32.05 -7.24 6.30
C PHE A 132 31.42 -7.54 7.65
N THR A 133 32.01 -7.07 8.78
CA THR A 133 31.42 -7.19 10.13
C THR A 133 30.09 -6.41 10.21
N LEU A 134 30.02 -5.21 9.62
CA LEU A 134 28.75 -4.47 9.49
C LEU A 134 27.68 -5.33 8.81
N ASN A 135 28.02 -5.97 7.69
CA ASN A 135 27.06 -6.79 6.94
C ASN A 135 26.65 -8.07 7.68
N ALA A 136 27.56 -8.67 8.44
CA ALA A 136 27.20 -9.75 9.35
C ALA A 136 26.19 -9.28 10.41
N GLY A 137 26.41 -8.10 11.00
CA GLY A 137 25.47 -7.47 11.94
C GLY A 137 24.10 -7.20 11.30
N ILE A 138 24.06 -6.71 10.05
CA ILE A 138 22.81 -6.49 9.29
C ILE A 138 22.06 -7.81 9.09
N LEU A 139 22.73 -8.89 8.71
CA LEU A 139 22.11 -10.21 8.55
C LEU A 139 21.55 -10.74 9.87
N VAL A 140 22.31 -10.65 10.97
CA VAL A 140 21.88 -11.07 12.31
C VAL A 140 20.63 -10.28 12.73
N LEU A 141 20.62 -8.96 12.51
CA LEU A 141 19.48 -8.09 12.80
C LEU A 141 18.23 -8.51 11.99
N MET A 142 18.38 -8.75 10.69
CA MET A 142 17.26 -9.13 9.82
C MET A 142 16.70 -10.51 10.17
N VAL A 143 17.57 -11.48 10.44
CA VAL A 143 17.17 -12.83 10.90
C VAL A 143 16.47 -12.74 12.25
N GLY A 144 17.01 -11.95 13.20
CA GLY A 144 16.37 -11.71 14.48
C GLY A 144 14.98 -11.10 14.36
N MET A 145 14.84 -10.05 13.53
CA MET A 145 13.58 -9.33 13.34
C MET A 145 12.48 -10.17 12.67
N ILE A 146 12.85 -11.00 11.69
CA ILE A 146 11.88 -11.89 11.04
C ILE A 146 11.60 -13.11 11.92
N GLY A 147 12.64 -13.70 12.50
CA GLY A 147 12.53 -14.93 13.29
C GLY A 147 11.79 -14.75 14.61
N GLN A 148 11.82 -13.56 15.23
CA GLN A 148 11.07 -13.28 16.47
C GLN A 148 9.55 -13.38 16.29
N LEU A 149 9.03 -13.29 15.05
CA LEU A 149 7.61 -13.51 14.78
C LEU A 149 7.17 -14.94 15.11
N SER A 150 8.07 -15.91 14.98
CA SER A 150 7.82 -17.32 15.29
C SER A 150 8.47 -17.77 16.61
N VAL A 151 9.61 -17.17 16.98
CA VAL A 151 10.41 -17.53 18.17
C VAL A 151 10.79 -16.25 18.92
N PRO A 152 10.04 -15.85 19.97
CA PRO A 152 10.26 -14.57 20.70
C PRO A 152 11.68 -14.36 21.21
N GLY A 153 12.39 -15.43 21.56
CA GLY A 153 13.81 -15.36 22.01
C GLY A 153 14.78 -14.79 20.96
N LEU A 154 14.41 -14.81 19.68
CA LEU A 154 15.23 -14.23 18.60
C LEU A 154 15.27 -12.69 18.60
N TYR A 155 14.48 -12.01 19.46
CA TYR A 155 14.67 -10.59 19.76
C TYR A 155 16.11 -10.26 20.18
N ALA A 156 16.75 -11.13 20.96
CA ALA A 156 18.15 -10.98 21.33
C ALA A 156 19.09 -10.85 20.11
N ALA A 157 18.82 -11.60 19.04
CA ALA A 157 19.60 -11.48 17.80
C ALA A 157 19.38 -10.11 17.13
N THR A 158 18.15 -9.57 17.17
CA THR A 158 17.86 -8.21 16.68
C THR A 158 18.71 -7.17 17.43
N VAL A 159 18.77 -7.25 18.75
CA VAL A 159 19.59 -6.36 19.60
C VAL A 159 21.08 -6.52 19.32
N VAL A 160 21.58 -7.74 19.25
CA VAL A 160 23.01 -8.03 18.95
C VAL A 160 23.37 -7.48 17.56
N GLY A 161 22.52 -7.71 16.55
CA GLY A 161 22.72 -7.18 15.20
C GLY A 161 22.76 -5.64 15.19
N ALA A 162 21.83 -4.99 15.90
CA ALA A 162 21.79 -3.52 16.03
C ALA A 162 23.05 -2.96 16.71
N LEU A 163 23.53 -3.62 17.76
CA LEU A 163 24.79 -3.25 18.45
C LEU A 163 26.02 -3.38 17.52
N ILE A 164 26.10 -4.46 16.74
CA ILE A 164 27.19 -4.65 15.77
C ILE A 164 27.15 -3.52 14.72
N VAL A 165 25.99 -3.26 14.14
CA VAL A 165 25.80 -2.20 13.14
C VAL A 165 26.18 -0.84 13.71
N GLY A 166 25.64 -0.47 14.88
CA GLY A 166 25.93 0.79 15.55
C GLY A 166 27.44 0.94 15.86
N THR A 167 28.07 -0.10 16.40
CA THR A 167 29.50 -0.09 16.75
C THR A 167 30.39 0.08 15.50
N MET A 168 30.08 -0.61 14.39
CA MET A 168 30.88 -0.51 13.16
C MET A 168 30.81 0.88 12.53
N VAL A 169 29.65 1.54 12.60
CA VAL A 169 29.48 2.90 12.07
C VAL A 169 30.08 3.95 13.03
N ALA A 170 29.97 3.76 14.35
CA ALA A 170 30.68 4.58 15.33
C ALA A 170 32.20 4.51 15.13
N TRP A 171 32.74 3.30 14.94
CA TRP A 171 34.17 3.11 14.61
C TRP A 171 34.55 3.85 13.32
N HIS A 172 33.67 3.83 12.30
CA HIS A 172 33.90 4.61 11.09
C HIS A 172 33.97 6.11 11.37
N ALA A 173 33.06 6.65 12.17
CA ALA A 173 33.08 8.07 12.55
C ALA A 173 34.40 8.46 13.26
N LEU A 174 34.82 7.67 14.24
CA LEU A 174 36.05 7.88 14.98
C LEU A 174 37.30 7.78 14.08
N TYR A 175 37.25 6.87 13.11
CA TYR A 175 38.33 6.72 12.13
C TYR A 175 38.43 7.95 11.20
N LEU A 176 37.32 8.49 10.71
CA LEU A 176 37.28 9.74 9.94
C LEU A 176 37.78 10.93 10.80
N LEU A 177 37.38 11.00 12.07
CA LEU A 177 37.81 12.04 12.99
C LEU A 177 39.33 12.01 13.19
N LYS A 178 39.89 10.80 13.40
CA LYS A 178 41.35 10.60 13.48
C LYS A 178 42.07 11.11 12.23
N GLN A 179 41.55 10.78 11.04
CA GLN A 179 42.11 11.22 9.76
C GLN A 179 42.09 12.75 9.60
N VAL A 180 40.97 13.40 9.97
CA VAL A 180 40.86 14.87 9.88
C VAL A 180 41.84 15.55 10.85
N ARG A 181 42.03 15.02 12.06
CA ARG A 181 43.00 15.57 13.04
C ARG A 181 44.46 15.45 12.59
N GLN A 182 44.75 14.45 11.75
CA GLN A 182 46.11 14.20 11.22
C GLN A 182 46.38 14.92 9.86
N ALA A 183 45.33 15.44 9.22
CA ALA A 183 45.43 16.08 7.94
C ALA A 183 45.79 17.57 8.04
N LEU A 184 46.41 18.10 6.98
CA LEU A 184 46.60 19.54 6.85
C LEU A 184 45.23 20.24 6.69
N PRO A 185 45.09 21.47 7.21
CA PRO A 185 43.86 22.25 7.05
C PRO A 185 43.41 22.33 5.60
N SER A 186 42.15 21.94 5.33
CA SER A 186 41.55 22.02 3.99
C SER A 186 40.25 22.79 4.06
N ARG A 187 39.97 23.65 3.08
CA ARG A 187 38.69 24.34 2.93
C ARG A 187 37.52 23.36 2.86
N PHE A 188 37.72 22.13 2.41
CA PHE A 188 36.72 21.07 2.29
C PHE A 188 36.55 20.26 3.57
N GLY A 189 37.25 20.55 4.65
CA GLY A 189 37.05 19.93 5.96
C GLY A 189 35.61 20.07 6.49
N VAL A 190 34.87 21.07 5.99
CA VAL A 190 33.43 21.24 6.28
C VAL A 190 32.61 19.99 5.87
N THR A 191 32.84 19.46 4.66
CA THR A 191 32.15 18.24 4.17
C THR A 191 32.42 17.05 5.08
N ILE A 192 33.62 16.90 5.61
CA ILE A 192 33.99 15.78 6.48
C ILE A 192 33.32 15.90 7.85
N ARG A 193 33.10 17.15 8.35
CA ARG A 193 32.29 17.35 9.57
C ARG A 193 30.88 16.79 9.41
N PHE A 194 30.24 16.97 8.24
CA PHE A 194 28.94 16.34 7.95
C PHE A 194 29.01 14.81 8.06
N TYR A 195 30.04 14.16 7.48
CA TYR A 195 30.19 12.71 7.52
C TYR A 195 30.40 12.17 8.92
N ILE A 196 31.20 12.86 9.75
CA ILE A 196 31.43 12.47 11.13
C ILE A 196 30.14 12.61 11.95
N THR A 197 29.49 13.78 11.84
CA THR A 197 28.20 14.03 12.54
C THR A 197 27.14 13.02 12.13
N ALA A 198 26.98 12.78 10.84
CA ALA A 198 26.03 11.80 10.32
C ALA A 198 26.31 10.39 10.84
N ALA A 199 27.57 9.93 10.78
CA ALA A 199 27.94 8.59 11.25
C ALA A 199 27.72 8.38 12.75
N LEU A 200 27.75 9.45 13.57
CA LEU A 200 27.41 9.39 14.99
C LEU A 200 25.91 9.29 15.26
N MET A 201 25.05 9.61 14.28
CA MET A 201 23.59 9.47 14.43
C MET A 201 23.13 8.02 14.33
N LEU A 202 23.74 7.20 13.47
CA LEU A 202 23.25 5.83 13.23
C LEU A 202 23.31 4.92 14.47
N PRO A 203 24.33 4.95 15.36
CA PRO A 203 24.30 4.19 16.61
C PRO A 203 23.08 4.52 17.48
N LEU A 204 22.72 5.80 17.57
CA LEU A 204 21.52 6.25 18.30
C LEU A 204 20.26 5.74 17.62
N GLY A 205 20.17 5.84 16.29
CA GLY A 205 19.07 5.31 15.50
C GLY A 205 18.94 3.78 15.61
N ALA A 206 20.04 3.04 15.66
CA ALA A 206 20.06 1.60 15.89
C ALA A 206 19.52 1.23 17.29
N ALA A 207 19.86 2.01 18.33
CA ALA A 207 19.31 1.84 19.66
C ALA A 207 17.79 2.03 19.68
N PHE A 208 17.24 3.09 19.06
CA PHE A 208 15.80 3.27 18.92
C PHE A 208 15.16 2.12 18.14
N GLY A 209 15.81 1.64 17.05
CA GLY A 209 15.37 0.48 16.29
C GLY A 209 15.25 -0.79 17.12
N ALA A 210 16.24 -1.06 17.97
CA ALA A 210 16.18 -2.19 18.90
C ALA A 210 15.06 -2.04 19.94
N MET A 211 14.79 -0.81 20.42
CA MET A 211 13.69 -0.54 21.35
C MET A 211 12.31 -0.77 20.71
N ILE A 212 12.07 -0.26 19.51
CA ILE A 212 10.77 -0.46 18.81
C ILE A 212 10.55 -1.91 18.37
N ALA A 213 11.62 -2.69 18.22
CA ALA A 213 11.52 -4.11 17.92
C ALA A 213 11.11 -4.96 19.13
N TYR A 214 11.09 -4.38 20.35
CA TYR A 214 10.66 -5.09 21.55
C TYR A 214 9.17 -5.41 21.50
N PRO A 215 8.75 -6.68 21.61
CA PRO A 215 7.37 -7.10 21.35
C PRO A 215 6.31 -6.44 22.22
N ASN A 216 6.67 -6.03 23.44
CA ASN A 216 5.75 -5.44 24.41
C ASN A 216 5.70 -3.91 24.34
N LEU A 217 6.50 -3.26 23.48
CA LEU A 217 6.44 -1.81 23.29
C LEU A 217 5.28 -1.45 22.35
N LYS A 218 4.21 -0.89 22.90
CA LYS A 218 2.98 -0.56 22.16
C LYS A 218 2.53 0.88 22.45
N GLY A 219 1.51 1.34 21.73
CA GLY A 219 0.85 2.63 21.95
C GLY A 219 1.75 3.85 21.70
N THR A 220 1.60 4.87 22.51
CA THR A 220 2.26 6.19 22.35
C THR A 220 3.78 6.07 22.35
N LEU A 221 4.37 5.27 23.25
CA LEU A 221 5.83 5.08 23.33
C LEU A 221 6.39 4.47 22.05
N HIS A 222 5.71 3.48 21.47
CA HIS A 222 6.12 2.88 20.20
C HIS A 222 6.14 3.95 19.09
N ALA A 223 5.11 4.78 18.98
CA ALA A 223 5.04 5.84 17.96
C ALA A 223 6.12 6.92 18.17
N GLN A 224 6.41 7.29 19.44
CA GLN A 224 7.48 8.23 19.79
C GLN A 224 8.86 7.69 19.41
N PHE A 225 9.17 6.45 19.76
CA PHE A 225 10.44 5.82 19.38
C PHE A 225 10.54 5.58 17.86
N LEU A 226 9.42 5.30 17.19
CA LEU A 226 9.39 5.12 15.74
C LEU A 226 9.72 6.43 15.01
N LEU A 227 9.14 7.56 15.43
CA LEU A 227 9.50 8.88 14.91
C LEU A 227 10.97 9.19 15.17
N ALA A 228 11.48 8.95 16.39
CA ALA A 228 12.87 9.15 16.73
C ALA A 228 13.81 8.29 15.88
N HIS A 229 13.47 7.01 15.68
CA HIS A 229 14.22 6.08 14.82
C HIS A 229 14.31 6.58 13.38
N GLU A 230 13.18 6.99 12.81
CA GLU A 230 13.12 7.47 11.42
C GLU A 230 13.90 8.78 11.26
N VAL A 231 13.66 9.76 12.14
CA VAL A 231 14.32 11.08 12.07
C VAL A 231 15.83 10.94 12.24
N VAL A 232 16.32 10.15 13.18
CA VAL A 232 17.77 9.98 13.40
C VAL A 232 18.43 9.24 12.24
N ASN A 233 17.80 8.20 11.70
CA ASN A 233 18.40 7.43 10.61
C ASN A 233 18.25 8.11 9.25
N VAL A 234 17.05 8.58 8.90
CA VAL A 234 16.79 9.16 7.59
C VAL A 234 17.33 10.59 7.50
N LEU A 235 17.02 11.45 8.48
CA LEU A 235 17.45 12.85 8.46
C LEU A 235 18.83 13.01 9.06
N GLY A 236 19.11 12.34 10.20
CA GLY A 236 20.41 12.42 10.89
C GLY A 236 21.53 11.74 10.11
N PHE A 237 21.42 10.43 9.86
CA PHE A 237 22.49 9.69 9.21
C PHE A 237 22.56 9.95 7.70
N VAL A 238 21.46 9.71 6.98
CA VAL A 238 21.47 9.83 5.51
C VAL A 238 21.34 11.28 5.05
N GLY A 239 20.39 12.04 5.60
CA GLY A 239 20.13 13.42 5.20
C GLY A 239 21.35 14.33 5.39
N ILE A 240 22.00 14.30 6.57
CA ILE A 240 23.23 15.07 6.82
C ILE A 240 24.35 14.62 5.88
N THR A 241 24.54 13.30 5.64
CA THR A 241 25.54 12.80 4.67
C THR A 241 25.32 13.33 3.27
N VAL A 242 24.09 13.26 2.78
CA VAL A 242 23.73 13.71 1.42
C VAL A 242 23.93 15.22 1.29
N VAL A 243 23.44 16.00 2.25
CA VAL A 243 23.59 17.46 2.24
C VAL A 243 25.08 17.86 2.24
N GLY A 244 25.89 17.25 3.11
CA GLY A 244 27.35 17.50 3.15
C GLY A 244 28.05 17.13 1.84
N THR A 245 27.63 16.06 1.19
CA THR A 245 28.14 15.63 -0.12
C THR A 245 27.76 16.62 -1.22
N LEU A 246 26.50 17.06 -1.26
CA LEU A 246 25.96 17.95 -2.29
C LEU A 246 26.70 19.28 -2.39
N VAL A 247 27.25 19.81 -1.29
CA VAL A 247 27.99 21.07 -1.28
C VAL A 247 29.15 21.09 -2.30
N THR A 248 29.87 19.97 -2.40
CA THR A 248 31.00 19.81 -3.33
C THR A 248 30.61 19.04 -4.58
N PHE A 249 29.71 18.09 -4.45
CA PHE A 249 29.36 17.14 -5.51
C PHE A 249 28.39 17.72 -6.54
N TRP A 250 27.46 18.59 -6.11
CA TRP A 250 26.50 19.24 -7.01
C TRP A 250 27.15 20.07 -8.11
N PRO A 251 28.04 21.06 -7.81
CA PRO A 251 28.74 21.80 -8.85
C PRO A 251 29.66 20.89 -9.69
N THR A 252 30.21 19.82 -9.09
CA THR A 252 31.07 18.85 -9.82
C THR A 252 30.28 18.08 -10.87
N MET A 253 29.07 17.58 -10.53
CA MET A 253 28.18 16.89 -11.48
C MET A 253 27.74 17.80 -12.63
N LEU A 254 27.48 19.08 -12.33
CA LEU A 254 27.10 20.10 -13.32
C LEU A 254 28.32 20.66 -14.09
N ARG A 255 29.55 20.33 -13.68
CA ARG A 255 30.81 20.86 -14.25
C ARG A 255 30.82 22.40 -14.22
N THR A 256 30.54 22.99 -13.04
CA THR A 256 30.52 24.41 -12.77
C THR A 256 31.42 24.74 -11.57
N LYS A 257 31.71 26.04 -11.41
CA LYS A 257 32.35 26.54 -10.18
C LYS A 257 31.36 26.53 -9.03
N MET A 258 31.89 26.33 -7.82
CA MET A 258 31.06 26.42 -6.59
C MET A 258 30.66 27.88 -6.36
N VAL A 259 29.42 28.09 -5.90
CA VAL A 259 28.92 29.44 -5.55
C VAL A 259 29.70 30.00 -4.38
N ASP A 260 29.94 31.31 -4.41
CA ASP A 260 30.61 32.02 -3.33
C ASP A 260 29.91 31.80 -1.99
N LYS A 261 30.69 31.66 -0.92
CA LYS A 261 30.22 31.39 0.46
C LYS A 261 29.39 30.10 0.62
N ALA A 262 29.35 29.20 -0.41
CA ALA A 262 28.61 27.91 -0.30
C ALA A 262 29.00 27.09 0.94
N LEU A 263 30.31 27.04 1.25
CA LEU A 263 30.82 26.32 2.44
C LEU A 263 30.35 26.95 3.76
N THR A 264 30.25 28.27 3.83
CA THR A 264 29.75 28.98 5.02
C THR A 264 28.26 28.74 5.22
N HIS A 265 27.47 28.82 4.13
CA HIS A 265 26.02 28.50 4.18
C HIS A 265 25.78 27.05 4.57
N SER A 266 26.60 26.12 4.06
CA SER A 266 26.49 24.71 4.41
C SER A 266 26.82 24.43 5.87
N LEU A 267 27.84 25.10 6.43
CA LEU A 267 28.15 24.95 7.86
C LEU A 267 27.04 25.47 8.76
N ARG A 268 26.39 26.60 8.40
CA ARG A 268 25.19 27.09 9.09
C ARG A 268 24.05 26.08 8.99
N ALA A 269 23.85 25.51 7.82
CA ALA A 269 22.85 24.47 7.62
C ALA A 269 23.12 23.24 8.52
N LEU A 270 24.39 22.80 8.66
CA LEU A 270 24.73 21.68 9.55
C LEU A 270 24.32 21.95 11.01
N TYR A 271 24.62 23.15 11.53
CA TYR A 271 24.23 23.49 12.90
C TYR A 271 22.70 23.54 13.08
N LEU A 272 21.97 24.10 12.11
CA LEU A 272 20.51 24.10 12.13
C LEU A 272 19.94 22.68 12.01
N MET A 273 20.51 21.82 11.16
CA MET A 273 20.09 20.42 11.07
C MET A 273 20.28 19.70 12.41
N CYS A 274 21.45 19.85 13.04
CA CYS A 274 21.70 19.26 14.35
C CYS A 274 20.75 19.79 15.42
N GLY A 275 20.55 21.11 15.49
CA GLY A 275 19.61 21.74 16.43
C GLY A 275 18.17 21.28 16.21
N GLY A 276 17.73 21.21 14.95
CA GLY A 276 16.42 20.70 14.56
C GLY A 276 16.22 19.23 14.98
N LEU A 277 17.23 18.38 14.79
CA LEU A 277 17.18 16.98 15.21
C LEU A 277 17.08 16.84 16.74
N VAL A 278 17.87 17.62 17.50
CA VAL A 278 17.81 17.61 18.98
C VAL A 278 16.43 18.03 19.46
N LEU A 279 15.86 19.08 18.91
CA LEU A 279 14.51 19.56 19.27
C LEU A 279 13.44 18.50 18.90
N THR A 280 13.54 17.89 17.71
CA THR A 280 12.62 16.83 17.30
C THR A 280 12.68 15.62 18.22
N LEU A 281 13.88 15.19 18.58
CA LEU A 281 14.09 14.06 19.50
C LEU A 281 13.55 14.38 20.89
N ALA A 282 13.87 15.54 21.44
CA ALA A 282 13.35 15.97 22.74
C ALA A 282 11.82 16.02 22.72
N GLY A 283 11.22 16.66 21.69
CA GLY A 283 9.77 16.72 21.55
C GLY A 283 9.12 15.33 21.39
N SER A 284 9.76 14.43 20.66
CA SER A 284 9.29 13.03 20.52
C SER A 284 9.35 12.28 21.84
N MET A 285 10.50 12.31 22.53
CA MET A 285 10.70 11.55 23.78
C MET A 285 9.81 12.05 24.92
N PHE A 286 9.59 13.36 25.04
CA PHE A 286 8.73 13.94 26.07
C PHE A 286 7.24 14.07 25.64
N GLY A 287 6.86 13.53 24.49
CA GLY A 287 5.47 13.62 24.00
C GLY A 287 5.01 15.01 23.57
N MET A 288 5.93 15.96 23.41
CA MET A 288 5.66 17.36 23.07
C MET A 288 5.66 17.57 21.55
N ARG A 289 4.54 17.26 20.90
CA ARG A 289 4.38 17.39 19.43
C ARG A 289 4.76 18.77 18.88
N PRO A 290 4.36 19.93 19.47
CA PRO A 290 4.76 21.23 18.97
C PRO A 290 6.28 21.42 18.93
N LEU A 291 7.00 20.91 19.94
CA LEU A 291 8.46 20.96 19.99
C LEU A 291 9.09 20.07 18.91
N ALA A 292 8.55 18.85 18.72
CA ALA A 292 9.03 17.95 17.66
C ALA A 292 8.79 18.56 16.26
N ALA A 293 7.61 19.13 16.01
CA ALA A 293 7.30 19.80 14.76
C ALA A 293 8.19 21.04 14.53
N ALA A 294 8.42 21.86 15.56
CA ALA A 294 9.33 23.01 15.48
C ALA A 294 10.76 22.57 15.12
N GLY A 295 11.25 21.47 15.69
CA GLY A 295 12.54 20.89 15.33
C GLY A 295 12.63 20.50 13.85
N LEU A 296 11.58 19.88 13.30
CA LEU A 296 11.51 19.55 11.86
C LEU A 296 11.43 20.80 10.98
N VAL A 297 10.76 21.87 11.43
CA VAL A 297 10.75 23.16 10.72
C VAL A 297 12.14 23.80 10.71
N VAL A 298 12.88 23.76 11.82
CA VAL A 298 14.28 24.23 11.87
C VAL A 298 15.16 23.43 10.91
N TYR A 299 14.97 22.11 10.85
CA TYR A 299 15.65 21.25 9.88
C TYR A 299 15.26 21.61 8.44
N LEU A 300 14.00 21.88 8.17
CA LEU A 300 13.51 22.33 6.85
C LEU A 300 14.15 23.65 6.41
N ILE A 301 14.28 24.62 7.32
CA ILE A 301 14.99 25.88 7.04
C ILE A 301 16.43 25.62 6.62
N ALA A 302 17.13 24.69 7.27
CA ALA A 302 18.48 24.28 6.87
C ALA A 302 18.51 23.71 5.44
N LEU A 303 17.54 22.88 5.08
CA LEU A 303 17.43 22.34 3.71
C LEU A 303 17.15 23.45 2.68
N LEU A 304 16.33 24.43 3.01
CA LEU A 304 16.03 25.57 2.14
C LEU A 304 17.28 26.45 1.90
N ILE A 305 18.15 26.62 2.90
CA ILE A 305 19.46 27.31 2.73
C ILE A 305 20.31 26.55 1.70
N VAL A 306 20.36 25.22 1.77
CA VAL A 306 21.10 24.38 0.81
C VAL A 306 20.44 24.41 -0.57
N ALA A 307 19.09 24.35 -0.62
CA ALA A 307 18.33 24.48 -1.87
C ALA A 307 18.65 25.80 -2.60
N TRP A 308 18.75 26.89 -1.86
CA TRP A 308 19.12 28.19 -2.44
C TRP A 308 20.51 28.15 -3.09
N VAL A 309 21.52 27.52 -2.46
CA VAL A 309 22.86 27.32 -3.04
C VAL A 309 22.78 26.47 -4.31
N MET A 310 22.00 25.38 -4.26
CA MET A 310 21.81 24.48 -5.41
C MET A 310 21.13 25.20 -6.58
N VAL A 311 20.07 25.97 -6.32
CA VAL A 311 19.35 26.75 -7.36
C VAL A 311 20.25 27.84 -7.98
N ARG A 312 21.07 28.52 -7.20
CA ARG A 312 22.08 29.45 -7.75
C ARG A 312 23.04 28.75 -8.70
N THR A 313 23.49 27.54 -8.38
CA THR A 313 24.32 26.73 -9.28
C THR A 313 23.53 26.34 -10.54
N LEU A 314 22.25 26.00 -10.45
CA LEU A 314 21.37 25.67 -11.60
C LEU A 314 21.19 26.85 -12.56
N ARG A 315 21.17 28.08 -12.05
CA ARG A 315 21.08 29.30 -12.89
C ARG A 315 22.29 29.48 -13.80
N THR A 316 23.47 28.92 -13.41
CA THR A 316 24.68 28.96 -14.26
C THR A 316 24.70 27.83 -15.28
N LYS A 317 24.19 26.64 -14.94
CA LYS A 317 24.11 25.49 -15.84
C LYS A 317 22.99 24.52 -15.44
N ARG A 318 22.09 24.29 -16.38
CA ARG A 318 20.98 23.35 -16.19
C ARG A 318 21.43 21.89 -16.28
N PRO A 319 20.83 20.94 -15.55
CA PRO A 319 21.17 19.53 -15.63
C PRO A 319 20.72 18.95 -16.98
N THR A 320 21.60 18.22 -17.63
CA THR A 320 21.34 17.56 -18.92
C THR A 320 21.57 16.04 -18.87
N GLU A 321 22.22 15.56 -17.82
CA GLU A 321 22.58 14.15 -17.60
C GLU A 321 21.71 13.56 -16.47
N TYR A 322 21.54 12.24 -16.45
CA TYR A 322 20.75 11.55 -15.43
C TYR A 322 21.20 11.82 -13.98
N PRO A 323 22.52 11.78 -13.65
CA PRO A 323 22.97 11.96 -12.27
C PRO A 323 22.46 13.25 -11.61
N PRO A 324 22.68 14.45 -12.17
CA PRO A 324 22.22 15.68 -11.53
C PRO A 324 20.69 15.83 -11.55
N MET A 325 19.98 15.29 -12.55
CA MET A 325 18.51 15.28 -12.55
C MET A 325 17.95 14.44 -11.41
N SER A 326 18.43 13.20 -11.28
CA SER A 326 17.96 12.25 -10.27
C SER A 326 18.29 12.74 -8.85
N VAL A 327 19.53 13.20 -8.61
CA VAL A 327 19.97 13.71 -7.31
C VAL A 327 19.21 14.99 -6.92
N GLY A 328 18.95 15.88 -7.88
CA GLY A 328 18.18 17.11 -7.67
C GLY A 328 16.75 16.84 -7.26
N MET A 329 16.08 15.88 -7.94
CA MET A 329 14.73 15.45 -7.58
C MET A 329 14.72 14.73 -6.23
N GLY A 330 15.71 13.88 -5.95
CA GLY A 330 15.82 13.24 -4.64
C GLY A 330 15.97 14.25 -3.51
N PHE A 331 16.74 15.32 -3.70
CA PHE A 331 16.84 16.40 -2.72
C PHE A 331 15.52 17.18 -2.55
N LEU A 332 14.77 17.39 -3.64
CA LEU A 332 13.42 17.99 -3.57
C LEU A 332 12.47 17.11 -2.74
N TRP A 333 12.48 15.79 -2.95
CA TRP A 333 11.68 14.86 -2.15
C TRP A 333 12.10 14.80 -0.68
N LEU A 334 13.37 15.02 -0.35
CA LEU A 334 13.80 15.20 1.04
C LEU A 334 13.10 16.41 1.67
N ILE A 335 13.03 17.55 0.96
CA ILE A 335 12.31 18.75 1.43
C ILE A 335 10.81 18.44 1.63
N VAL A 336 10.17 17.82 0.64
CA VAL A 336 8.75 17.43 0.72
C VAL A 336 8.52 16.47 1.88
N GLY A 337 9.37 15.45 2.03
CA GLY A 337 9.25 14.47 3.12
C GLY A 337 9.34 15.11 4.50
N VAL A 338 10.31 15.99 4.72
CA VAL A 338 10.45 16.72 6.00
C VAL A 338 9.25 17.63 6.25
N ALA A 339 8.78 18.35 5.23
CA ALA A 339 7.61 19.22 5.36
C ALA A 339 6.34 18.42 5.70
N THR A 340 6.11 17.28 5.02
CA THR A 340 4.97 16.39 5.28
C THR A 340 5.05 15.79 6.69
N THR A 341 6.24 15.33 7.10
CA THR A 341 6.45 14.80 8.47
C THR A 341 6.20 15.89 9.52
N ALA A 342 6.68 17.11 9.30
CA ALA A 342 6.45 18.24 10.21
C ALA A 342 4.95 18.56 10.34
N TYR A 343 4.22 18.58 9.22
CA TYR A 343 2.77 18.75 9.20
C TYR A 343 2.05 17.64 9.98
N MET A 344 2.40 16.36 9.71
CA MET A 344 1.79 15.22 10.40
C MET A 344 2.03 15.29 11.92
N VAL A 345 3.27 15.55 12.34
CA VAL A 345 3.61 15.67 13.77
C VAL A 345 2.86 16.84 14.44
N ALA A 346 2.67 17.96 13.73
CA ALA A 346 1.94 19.12 14.25
C ALA A 346 0.45 18.82 14.41
N THR A 347 -0.18 18.12 13.46
CA THR A 347 -1.64 17.99 13.38
C THR A 347 -2.17 16.68 13.97
N THR A 348 -1.37 15.60 13.99
CA THR A 348 -1.84 14.26 14.35
C THR A 348 -1.24 13.79 15.69
N PRO A 349 -2.04 13.31 16.65
CA PRO A 349 -1.53 12.73 17.90
C PRO A 349 -0.66 11.50 17.64
N PHE A 350 0.40 11.28 18.47
CA PHE A 350 1.31 10.15 18.30
C PHE A 350 0.61 8.79 18.25
N VAL A 351 -0.45 8.60 19.02
CA VAL A 351 -1.18 7.30 19.10
C VAL A 351 -1.80 6.88 17.77
N VAL A 352 -2.28 7.85 16.97
CA VAL A 352 -2.98 7.58 15.70
C VAL A 352 -2.13 7.96 14.48
N MET A 353 -0.90 8.47 14.71
CA MET A 353 -0.01 8.88 13.63
C MET A 353 0.63 7.67 12.95
N ASP A 354 0.28 7.41 11.71
CA ASP A 354 0.97 6.42 10.87
C ASP A 354 2.09 7.08 10.06
N ILE A 355 3.26 7.20 10.67
CA ILE A 355 4.44 7.78 10.02
C ILE A 355 4.92 6.96 8.80
N ARG A 356 4.49 5.70 8.67
CA ARG A 356 4.82 4.87 7.49
C ARG A 356 4.22 5.42 6.20
N ALA A 357 3.22 6.30 6.29
CA ALA A 357 2.66 6.99 5.13
C ALA A 357 3.69 7.83 4.36
N VAL A 358 4.75 8.35 5.02
CA VAL A 358 5.82 9.10 4.36
C VAL A 358 6.96 8.20 3.84
N THR A 359 6.96 6.90 4.14
CA THR A 359 8.00 5.95 3.70
C THR A 359 8.24 5.97 2.19
N PRO A 360 7.23 5.98 1.29
CA PRO A 360 7.47 6.06 -0.15
C PRO A 360 8.20 7.35 -0.56
N ILE A 361 7.91 8.46 0.09
CA ILE A 361 8.58 9.76 -0.15
C ILE A 361 10.07 9.64 0.15
N PHE A 362 10.41 9.10 1.32
CA PHE A 362 11.81 8.95 1.71
C PHE A 362 12.52 7.84 0.93
N VAL A 363 11.93 6.65 0.80
CA VAL A 363 12.62 5.51 0.17
C VAL A 363 12.73 5.69 -1.36
N VAL A 364 11.62 5.92 -2.04
CA VAL A 364 11.59 6.02 -3.51
C VAL A 364 11.93 7.43 -3.97
N GLY A 365 11.33 8.44 -3.36
CA GLY A 365 11.54 9.83 -3.71
C GLY A 365 12.96 10.31 -3.41
N PHE A 366 13.45 10.09 -2.20
CA PHE A 366 14.76 10.60 -1.76
C PHE A 366 15.87 9.57 -1.93
N LEU A 367 15.84 8.46 -1.17
CA LEU A 367 16.99 7.57 -1.01
C LEU A 367 17.43 6.90 -2.31
N LEU A 368 16.49 6.26 -3.04
CA LEU A 368 16.82 5.54 -4.27
C LEU A 368 17.23 6.51 -5.39
N GLN A 369 16.57 7.66 -5.55
CA GLN A 369 16.95 8.62 -6.59
C GLN A 369 18.33 9.22 -6.34
N VAL A 370 18.66 9.56 -5.08
CA VAL A 370 20.01 10.06 -4.73
C VAL A 370 21.06 8.96 -4.93
N LEU A 371 20.79 7.73 -4.46
CA LEU A 371 21.73 6.61 -4.59
C LEU A 371 22.03 6.31 -6.07
N LEU A 372 21.00 6.06 -6.88
CA LEU A 372 21.16 5.69 -8.28
C LEU A 372 21.74 6.82 -9.11
N GLY A 373 21.35 8.07 -8.82
CA GLY A 373 21.94 9.26 -9.43
C GLY A 373 23.42 9.40 -9.11
N ALA A 374 23.81 9.31 -7.83
CA ALA A 374 25.20 9.38 -7.40
C ALA A 374 26.05 8.24 -7.98
N MET A 375 25.54 6.99 -7.94
CA MET A 375 26.23 5.83 -8.51
C MET A 375 26.42 5.95 -10.02
N SER A 376 25.44 6.47 -10.75
CA SER A 376 25.58 6.73 -12.20
C SER A 376 26.70 7.68 -12.55
N TYR A 377 27.10 8.58 -11.63
CA TYR A 377 28.24 9.47 -11.80
C TYR A 377 29.54 8.86 -11.27
N LEU A 378 29.50 8.21 -10.11
CA LEU A 378 30.71 7.79 -9.38
C LEU A 378 31.32 6.50 -9.94
N LEU A 379 30.49 5.53 -10.40
CA LEU A 379 31.00 4.28 -10.95
C LEU A 379 31.90 4.46 -12.18
N PRO A 380 31.55 5.28 -13.18
CA PRO A 380 32.45 5.59 -14.28
C PRO A 380 33.79 6.18 -13.84
N GLN A 381 33.77 7.04 -12.82
CA GLN A 381 35.02 7.65 -12.27
C GLN A 381 35.90 6.59 -11.59
N LEU A 382 35.25 5.65 -10.86
CA LEU A 382 35.95 4.57 -10.17
C LEU A 382 36.60 3.57 -11.14
N MET A 383 35.91 3.27 -12.24
CA MET A 383 36.46 2.39 -13.28
C MET A 383 37.70 2.95 -13.93
N GLY A 384 37.90 4.29 -13.93
CA GLY A 384 39.09 4.95 -14.44
C GLY A 384 39.30 4.77 -15.94
N GLY A 385 40.56 4.83 -16.39
CA GLY A 385 40.91 4.69 -17.81
C GLY A 385 41.05 6.02 -18.56
N GLY A 386 40.97 7.13 -17.82
CA GLY A 386 41.10 8.48 -18.37
C GLY A 386 39.78 9.14 -18.77
N PRO A 387 39.78 10.43 -19.12
CA PRO A 387 38.59 11.24 -19.36
C PRO A 387 37.67 10.67 -20.47
N ALA A 388 38.25 10.10 -21.53
CA ALA A 388 37.49 9.54 -22.64
C ALA A 388 36.67 8.30 -22.23
N VAL A 389 37.25 7.36 -21.47
CA VAL A 389 36.58 6.16 -20.96
C VAL A 389 35.44 6.54 -20.02
N VAL A 390 35.69 7.49 -19.11
CA VAL A 390 34.69 8.00 -18.18
C VAL A 390 33.51 8.64 -18.92
N ARG A 391 33.75 9.45 -19.94
CA ARG A 391 32.68 10.09 -20.72
C ARG A 391 31.86 9.07 -21.53
N ALA A 392 32.50 8.11 -22.16
CA ALA A 392 31.83 7.04 -22.89
C ALA A 392 30.88 6.23 -21.97
N SER A 393 31.33 5.90 -20.77
CA SER A 393 30.54 5.22 -19.78
C SER A 393 29.39 6.10 -19.25
N ASN A 394 29.65 7.38 -18.95
CA ASN A 394 28.61 8.33 -18.50
C ASN A 394 27.47 8.49 -19.51
N LYS A 395 27.77 8.44 -20.82
CA LYS A 395 26.78 8.48 -21.89
C LYS A 395 25.78 7.32 -21.79
N GLU A 396 26.26 6.11 -21.46
CA GLU A 396 25.38 4.94 -21.27
C GLU A 396 24.51 5.11 -20.00
N PHE A 397 25.06 5.53 -18.88
CA PHE A 397 24.29 5.77 -17.65
C PHE A 397 23.23 6.88 -17.81
N SER A 398 23.44 7.82 -18.73
CA SER A 398 22.52 8.94 -18.98
C SER A 398 21.50 8.68 -20.09
N ARG A 399 21.40 7.44 -20.60
CA ARG A 399 20.35 7.08 -21.57
C ARG A 399 18.96 7.29 -20.96
N PHE A 400 18.07 7.91 -21.74
CA PHE A 400 16.70 8.24 -21.34
C PHE A 400 16.59 9.01 -20.03
N ALA A 401 17.54 9.90 -19.72
CA ALA A 401 17.65 10.59 -18.45
C ALA A 401 16.34 11.28 -18.03
N ALA A 402 15.79 12.15 -18.87
CA ALA A 402 14.57 12.87 -18.56
C ALA A 402 13.35 11.93 -18.44
N GLY A 403 13.22 10.94 -19.33
CA GLY A 403 12.12 9.97 -19.29
C GLY A 403 12.12 9.13 -17.99
N ARG A 404 13.29 8.63 -17.58
CA ARG A 404 13.43 7.84 -16.34
C ARG A 404 13.08 8.67 -15.10
N VAL A 405 13.62 9.89 -15.00
CA VAL A 405 13.34 10.79 -13.89
C VAL A 405 11.86 11.15 -13.84
N THR A 406 11.25 11.50 -14.99
CA THR A 406 9.82 11.81 -15.07
C THR A 406 8.96 10.62 -14.66
N ALA A 407 9.25 9.41 -15.16
CA ALA A 407 8.50 8.21 -14.84
C ALA A 407 8.49 7.91 -13.33
N VAL A 408 9.65 7.97 -12.66
CA VAL A 408 9.74 7.73 -11.22
C VAL A 408 8.95 8.78 -10.42
N ASN A 409 9.10 10.05 -10.76
CA ASN A 409 8.47 11.13 -10.00
C ASN A 409 6.96 11.20 -10.24
N LEU A 410 6.50 10.98 -11.49
CA LEU A 410 5.07 10.90 -11.80
C LEU A 410 4.42 9.70 -11.09
N ALA A 411 5.09 8.54 -11.12
CA ALA A 411 4.60 7.35 -10.42
C ALA A 411 4.45 7.60 -8.92
N LEU A 412 5.43 8.26 -8.29
CA LEU A 412 5.38 8.56 -6.87
C LEU A 412 4.26 9.56 -6.54
N ILE A 413 4.10 10.63 -7.34
CA ILE A 413 3.01 11.60 -7.17
C ILE A 413 1.65 10.90 -7.27
N ILE A 414 1.40 10.13 -8.33
CA ILE A 414 0.12 9.43 -8.53
C ILE A 414 -0.12 8.42 -7.41
N PHE A 415 0.92 7.71 -6.95
CA PHE A 415 0.81 6.77 -5.85
C PHE A 415 0.38 7.45 -4.54
N MET A 416 0.87 8.65 -4.26
CA MET A 416 0.56 9.41 -3.03
C MET A 416 -0.83 10.08 -3.06
N LEU A 417 -1.42 10.28 -4.23
CA LEU A 417 -2.76 10.88 -4.34
C LEU A 417 -3.85 9.89 -3.89
N PRO A 418 -5.02 10.36 -3.43
CA PRO A 418 -6.12 9.50 -3.01
C PRO A 418 -6.57 8.54 -4.11
N SER A 419 -6.97 7.32 -3.74
CA SER A 419 -7.46 6.32 -4.71
C SER A 419 -8.79 6.70 -5.36
N SER A 420 -9.51 7.66 -4.77
CA SER A 420 -10.71 8.28 -5.36
C SER A 420 -10.42 9.12 -6.61
N MET A 421 -9.18 9.64 -6.75
CA MET A 421 -8.79 10.41 -7.94
C MET A 421 -8.28 9.51 -9.07
N PHE A 422 -7.54 8.47 -8.70
CA PHE A 422 -6.98 7.50 -9.64
C PHE A 422 -7.24 6.11 -9.08
N GLY A 423 -8.07 5.32 -9.73
CA GLY A 423 -8.37 3.95 -9.29
C GLY A 423 -7.11 3.14 -8.96
N GLN A 424 -7.23 2.16 -8.08
CA GLN A 424 -6.09 1.35 -7.60
C GLN A 424 -5.31 0.68 -8.74
N SER A 425 -5.99 0.27 -9.81
CA SER A 425 -5.37 -0.33 -10.99
C SER A 425 -4.45 0.64 -11.73
N ILE A 426 -4.86 1.92 -11.90
CA ILE A 426 -4.03 2.96 -12.52
C ILE A 426 -2.80 3.24 -11.65
N LYS A 427 -2.97 3.37 -10.34
CA LYS A 427 -1.86 3.56 -9.39
C LYS A 427 -0.84 2.43 -9.50
N MET A 428 -1.30 1.18 -9.56
CA MET A 428 -0.46 -0.01 -9.72
C MET A 428 0.30 0.02 -11.05
N ALA A 429 -0.38 0.28 -12.16
CA ALA A 429 0.22 0.33 -13.49
C ALA A 429 1.31 1.40 -13.58
N VAL A 430 1.04 2.60 -13.08
CA VAL A 430 2.00 3.71 -13.08
C VAL A 430 3.16 3.44 -12.12
N ALA A 431 2.93 2.79 -10.97
CA ALA A 431 3.98 2.37 -10.05
C ALA A 431 4.94 1.35 -10.70
N ILE A 432 4.43 0.42 -11.53
CA ILE A 432 5.26 -0.51 -12.31
C ILE A 432 6.17 0.25 -13.28
N VAL A 433 5.67 1.27 -13.99
CA VAL A 433 6.50 2.11 -14.89
C VAL A 433 7.61 2.81 -14.11
N GLY A 434 7.31 3.36 -12.94
CA GLY A 434 8.31 3.96 -12.05
C GLY A 434 9.36 2.96 -11.57
N ALA A 435 8.93 1.76 -11.18
CA ALA A 435 9.82 0.69 -10.75
C ALA A 435 10.75 0.23 -11.89
N LEU A 436 10.23 0.04 -13.09
CA LEU A 436 11.03 -0.31 -14.28
C LEU A 436 12.05 0.78 -14.62
N ALA A 437 11.68 2.06 -14.44
CA ALA A 437 12.61 3.19 -14.64
C ALA A 437 13.77 3.19 -13.62
N LEU A 438 13.55 2.73 -12.38
CA LEU A 438 14.62 2.53 -11.38
C LEU A 438 15.47 1.30 -11.72
N VAL A 439 14.85 0.17 -12.03
CA VAL A 439 15.52 -1.10 -12.36
C VAL A 439 16.36 -0.98 -13.65
N ALA A 440 16.00 -0.08 -14.57
CA ALA A 440 16.78 0.23 -15.78
C ALA A 440 18.23 0.65 -15.47
N PHE A 441 18.54 1.05 -14.23
CA PHE A 441 19.91 1.30 -13.78
C PHE A 441 20.82 0.07 -13.98
N ILE A 442 20.31 -1.15 -13.75
CA ILE A 442 21.11 -2.41 -13.83
C ILE A 442 21.61 -2.68 -15.25
N PRO A 443 20.75 -2.79 -16.29
CA PRO A 443 21.24 -3.01 -17.64
C PRO A 443 22.09 -1.85 -18.16
N LEU A 444 21.82 -0.61 -17.76
CA LEU A 444 22.64 0.54 -18.13
C LEU A 444 24.00 0.51 -17.43
N MET A 445 24.10 0.03 -16.21
CA MET A 445 25.36 -0.22 -15.50
C MET A 445 26.19 -1.28 -16.24
N VAL A 446 25.60 -2.42 -16.62
CA VAL A 446 26.28 -3.46 -17.38
C VAL A 446 26.80 -2.92 -18.72
N ARG A 447 25.99 -2.14 -19.44
CA ARG A 447 26.42 -1.48 -20.69
C ARG A 447 27.57 -0.49 -20.43
N GLY A 448 27.46 0.35 -19.41
CA GLY A 448 28.48 1.32 -19.01
C GLY A 448 29.82 0.65 -18.69
N VAL A 449 29.79 -0.50 -17.98
CA VAL A 449 30.99 -1.31 -17.71
C VAL A 449 31.58 -1.88 -18.99
N LYS A 450 30.75 -2.50 -19.87
CA LYS A 450 31.21 -3.03 -21.16
C LYS A 450 31.88 -1.96 -22.02
N VAL A 451 31.24 -0.78 -22.14
CA VAL A 451 31.80 0.36 -22.88
C VAL A 451 33.10 0.86 -22.24
N SER A 452 33.19 0.94 -20.92
CA SER A 452 34.44 1.31 -20.24
C SER A 452 35.60 0.36 -20.56
N VAL A 453 35.33 -0.96 -20.53
CA VAL A 453 36.33 -1.99 -20.81
C VAL A 453 36.75 -1.96 -22.28
N SER A 454 35.81 -1.90 -23.23
CA SER A 454 36.13 -1.87 -24.67
C SER A 454 36.89 -0.61 -25.07
N THR A 455 36.49 0.57 -24.59
CA THR A 455 37.17 1.84 -24.85
C THR A 455 38.59 1.82 -24.28
N ARG A 456 38.80 1.27 -23.09
CA ARG A 456 40.11 1.13 -22.48
C ARG A 456 41.01 0.22 -23.30
N LYS A 457 40.50 -0.92 -23.76
CA LYS A 457 41.20 -1.87 -24.63
C LYS A 457 41.63 -1.21 -25.94
N ALA A 458 40.70 -0.50 -26.59
CA ALA A 458 41.00 0.23 -27.83
C ALA A 458 42.11 1.30 -27.65
N ILE A 459 42.08 2.04 -26.51
CA ILE A 459 43.15 3.00 -26.20
C ILE A 459 44.48 2.31 -26.00
N PHE A 460 44.53 1.20 -25.30
CA PHE A 460 45.75 0.43 -25.05
C PHE A 460 46.35 -0.11 -26.37
N GLU A 461 45.50 -0.68 -27.21
CA GLU A 461 45.90 -1.23 -28.51
C GLU A 461 46.42 -0.14 -29.47
N ALA A 462 45.79 1.03 -29.54
CA ALA A 462 46.29 2.17 -30.32
C ALA A 462 47.65 2.64 -29.84
N ARG A 463 47.82 2.74 -28.49
CA ARG A 463 49.14 3.12 -27.93
C ARG A 463 50.23 2.07 -28.21
N ALA A 464 49.87 0.76 -28.18
CA ALA A 464 50.80 -0.33 -28.51
C ALA A 464 51.25 -0.30 -29.99
N ARG A 465 50.40 0.27 -30.89
CA ARG A 465 50.73 0.47 -32.28
C ARG A 465 51.49 1.79 -32.57
N GLY A 466 51.80 2.58 -31.51
CA GLY A 466 52.43 3.92 -31.67
C GLY A 466 51.49 4.97 -32.23
N GLU A 467 50.18 4.66 -32.36
CA GLU A 467 49.20 5.60 -32.86
C GLU A 467 48.75 6.53 -31.70
N LYS A 468 48.65 7.84 -31.97
CA LYS A 468 47.90 8.73 -31.06
C LYS A 468 46.44 8.32 -31.14
N PRO A 469 45.80 7.88 -30.03
CA PRO A 469 44.44 7.49 -30.05
C PRO A 469 43.59 8.62 -30.62
N VAL A 470 43.05 8.45 -31.81
CA VAL A 470 42.12 9.41 -32.42
C VAL A 470 40.82 9.30 -31.62
N PHE A 471 40.69 10.14 -30.59
CA PHE A 471 39.40 10.35 -29.97
C PHE A 471 38.70 11.37 -30.82
N ASP A 472 37.59 10.96 -31.38
CA ASP A 472 36.63 11.85 -32.02
C ASP A 472 36.42 13.06 -31.08
N GLN A 473 36.73 14.27 -31.55
CA GLN A 473 36.56 15.49 -30.74
C GLN A 473 35.10 15.66 -30.30
N GLU A 474 34.11 15.14 -31.06
CA GLU A 474 32.71 15.02 -30.63
C GLU A 474 32.51 14.11 -29.40
N ALA A 475 33.32 13.05 -29.25
CA ALA A 475 33.30 12.21 -28.06
C ALA A 475 33.94 12.88 -26.82
N LEU A 476 34.74 13.87 -27.02
CA LEU A 476 35.41 14.62 -25.95
C LEU A 476 34.57 15.77 -25.37
N THR A 477 33.70 16.36 -26.17
CA THR A 477 32.66 17.31 -25.74
C THR A 477 31.30 16.69 -25.96
N PRO A 478 30.63 16.11 -24.92
CA PRO A 478 29.29 15.66 -25.11
C PRO A 478 28.42 16.85 -25.53
N ALA A 479 27.93 16.80 -26.76
CA ALA A 479 26.92 17.75 -27.19
C ALA A 479 25.79 17.74 -26.14
N PRO A 480 25.33 18.90 -25.66
CA PRO A 480 24.17 18.93 -24.76
C PRO A 480 23.02 18.21 -25.46
N ILE A 481 22.37 17.29 -24.74
CA ILE A 481 21.18 16.62 -25.28
C ILE A 481 20.20 17.74 -25.61
N PRO A 482 19.71 17.87 -26.86
CA PRO A 482 18.83 18.96 -27.23
C PRO A 482 17.62 19.01 -26.28
N HIS A 483 17.21 20.18 -25.83
CA HIS A 483 16.06 20.35 -24.94
C HIS A 483 14.80 19.68 -25.50
N ALA A 484 14.60 19.73 -26.82
CA ALA A 484 13.53 19.03 -27.50
C ALA A 484 13.54 17.51 -27.26
N LYS A 485 14.74 16.87 -27.28
CA LYS A 485 14.86 15.44 -27.02
C LYS A 485 14.57 15.07 -25.55
N GLN A 486 14.92 15.93 -24.62
CA GLN A 486 14.61 15.74 -23.19
C GLN A 486 13.10 15.90 -22.93
N SER A 487 12.49 16.95 -23.52
CA SER A 487 11.04 17.18 -23.43
C SER A 487 10.27 16.03 -24.07
N PHE A 488 10.72 15.51 -25.22
CA PHE A 488 10.12 14.34 -25.85
C PHE A 488 10.21 13.09 -24.97
N GLN A 489 11.36 12.83 -24.34
CA GLN A 489 11.51 11.69 -23.43
C GLN A 489 10.60 11.80 -22.20
N ALA A 490 10.46 13.00 -21.63
CA ALA A 490 9.55 13.26 -20.53
C ALA A 490 8.09 13.07 -20.95
N ALA A 491 7.70 13.66 -22.12
CA ALA A 491 6.35 13.48 -22.67
C ALA A 491 6.02 12.01 -22.97
N LEU A 492 6.98 11.26 -23.51
CA LEU A 492 6.82 9.83 -23.77
C LEU A 492 6.63 9.05 -22.48
N ALA A 493 7.36 9.35 -21.39
CA ALA A 493 7.19 8.71 -20.10
C ALA A 493 5.79 8.99 -19.50
N VAL A 494 5.31 10.22 -19.63
CA VAL A 494 3.94 10.60 -19.23
C VAL A 494 2.91 9.83 -20.06
N ALA A 495 3.05 9.86 -21.40
CA ALA A 495 2.16 9.16 -22.29
C ALA A 495 2.12 7.64 -22.02
N MET A 496 3.28 7.01 -21.80
CA MET A 496 3.36 5.58 -21.48
C MET A 496 2.69 5.24 -20.15
N ALA A 497 2.83 6.09 -19.13
CA ALA A 497 2.17 5.90 -17.83
C ALA A 497 0.64 5.98 -17.97
N PHE A 498 0.14 6.98 -18.71
CA PHE A 498 -1.29 7.13 -18.97
C PHE A 498 -1.82 6.02 -19.88
N LEU A 499 -1.16 5.70 -20.98
CA LEU A 499 -1.56 4.61 -21.88
C LEU A 499 -1.65 3.26 -21.14
N LEU A 500 -0.67 2.96 -20.29
CA LEU A 500 -0.71 1.73 -19.50
C LEU A 500 -1.82 1.79 -18.43
N GLY A 501 -2.04 2.94 -17.80
CA GLY A 501 -3.13 3.15 -16.86
C GLY A 501 -4.50 2.92 -17.51
N PHE A 502 -4.70 3.47 -18.70
CA PHE A 502 -5.95 3.29 -19.46
C PHE A 502 -6.08 1.89 -20.09
N ALA A 503 -4.97 1.25 -20.48
CA ALA A 503 -5.00 -0.14 -20.95
C ALA A 503 -5.44 -1.11 -19.83
N VAL A 504 -5.13 -0.78 -18.57
CA VAL A 504 -5.54 -1.56 -17.38
C VAL A 504 -6.96 -1.22 -16.95
N ASN A 505 -7.41 0.02 -17.17
CA ASN A 505 -8.78 0.47 -16.87
C ASN A 505 -9.32 1.41 -17.97
N PRO A 506 -9.83 0.86 -19.09
CA PRO A 506 -10.32 1.64 -20.22
C PRO A 506 -11.51 2.56 -19.89
N SER A 507 -12.32 2.18 -18.90
CA SER A 507 -13.51 2.96 -18.49
C SER A 507 -13.16 4.33 -17.89
N ALA A 508 -11.93 4.54 -17.47
CA ALA A 508 -11.48 5.84 -16.96
C ALA A 508 -11.42 6.96 -18.02
N LEU A 509 -11.53 6.63 -19.31
CA LEU A 509 -11.49 7.61 -20.39
C LEU A 509 -12.85 8.23 -20.74
N ASN A 510 -13.97 7.67 -20.28
CA ASN A 510 -15.33 8.13 -20.64
C ASN A 510 -15.50 8.44 -22.15
N LEU A 511 -14.81 7.70 -23.02
CA LEU A 511 -14.96 7.86 -24.45
C LEU A 511 -16.30 7.26 -24.87
N PRO A 512 -17.13 7.98 -25.67
CA PRO A 512 -18.31 7.38 -26.22
C PRO A 512 -17.89 6.16 -27.07
N SER A 513 -18.45 5.00 -26.76
CA SER A 513 -18.27 3.81 -27.58
C SER A 513 -18.80 4.11 -28.98
N VAL A 514 -17.90 4.22 -29.93
CA VAL A 514 -18.29 4.19 -31.34
C VAL A 514 -18.65 2.73 -31.62
N SER A 515 -19.91 2.39 -31.42
CA SER A 515 -20.48 1.16 -31.95
C SER A 515 -20.45 1.24 -33.48
N SER A 516 -19.40 0.69 -34.08
CA SER A 516 -19.40 0.35 -35.47
C SER A 516 -20.34 -0.86 -35.67
N SER A 517 -21.63 -0.58 -35.83
CA SER A 517 -22.60 -1.55 -36.32
C SER A 517 -22.36 -1.85 -37.81
N GLY A 518 -21.46 -2.81 -38.05
CA GLY A 518 -21.49 -3.56 -39.26
C GLY A 518 -22.66 -4.54 -39.19
N SER A 519 -23.79 -4.24 -39.77
CA SER A 519 -24.97 -5.09 -39.76
C SER A 519 -24.72 -6.33 -40.66
N VAL A 520 -24.49 -7.48 -39.99
CA VAL A 520 -24.64 -8.77 -40.69
C VAL A 520 -26.14 -8.96 -40.96
N ALA A 521 -26.52 -9.10 -42.21
CA ALA A 521 -27.93 -9.31 -42.57
C ALA A 521 -28.44 -10.66 -42.06
N ALA A 522 -29.66 -10.68 -41.48
CA ALA A 522 -30.28 -11.90 -41.03
C ALA A 522 -30.52 -12.86 -42.22
N THR A 523 -30.08 -14.13 -42.08
CA THR A 523 -30.27 -15.16 -43.13
C THR A 523 -31.68 -15.68 -43.19
N GLY A 524 -32.50 -15.43 -42.17
CA GLY A 524 -33.86 -15.99 -42.01
C GLY A 524 -33.85 -17.47 -41.49
N GLN A 525 -32.68 -18.07 -41.31
CA GLN A 525 -32.57 -19.44 -40.82
C GLN A 525 -32.41 -19.47 -39.29
N THR A 526 -32.94 -20.52 -38.63
CA THR A 526 -32.83 -20.74 -37.20
C THR A 526 -31.94 -21.95 -36.92
N THR A 527 -30.95 -21.77 -36.03
CA THR A 527 -30.14 -22.85 -35.50
C THR A 527 -30.66 -23.19 -34.10
N THR A 528 -31.09 -24.43 -33.89
CA THR A 528 -31.57 -24.92 -32.55
C THR A 528 -30.51 -25.83 -31.96
N VAL A 529 -30.14 -25.58 -30.68
CA VAL A 529 -29.13 -26.35 -29.95
C VAL A 529 -29.71 -26.86 -28.64
N GLN A 530 -29.44 -28.11 -28.31
CA GLN A 530 -29.78 -28.71 -27.03
C GLN A 530 -28.60 -28.65 -26.10
N VAL A 531 -28.80 -28.12 -24.86
CA VAL A 531 -27.78 -27.92 -23.85
C VAL A 531 -28.26 -28.48 -22.52
N LYS A 532 -27.38 -29.16 -21.78
CA LYS A 532 -27.62 -29.63 -20.42
C LYS A 532 -26.92 -28.73 -19.41
N ALA A 533 -27.64 -28.28 -18.40
CA ALA A 533 -27.06 -27.66 -17.21
C ALA A 533 -26.77 -28.77 -16.19
N THR A 534 -25.53 -28.86 -15.68
CA THR A 534 -25.08 -30.00 -14.86
C THR A 534 -24.62 -29.56 -13.46
N SER A 535 -24.66 -30.47 -12.48
CA SER A 535 -24.31 -30.25 -11.07
C SER A 535 -22.85 -29.81 -10.82
N ASN A 536 -21.97 -29.94 -11.81
CA ASN A 536 -20.60 -29.45 -11.73
C ASN A 536 -20.42 -28.02 -12.28
N TYR A 537 -21.51 -27.27 -12.37
CA TYR A 537 -21.54 -25.87 -12.84
C TYR A 537 -21.01 -25.71 -14.26
N ARG A 538 -21.50 -26.55 -15.20
CA ARG A 538 -21.15 -26.50 -16.61
C ARG A 538 -22.38 -26.67 -17.49
N PHE A 539 -22.35 -26.02 -18.64
CA PHE A 539 -23.21 -26.35 -19.75
C PHE A 539 -22.54 -27.41 -20.63
N THR A 540 -23.32 -28.38 -21.13
CA THR A 540 -22.84 -29.42 -22.02
C THR A 540 -23.74 -29.53 -23.26
N PRO A 541 -23.23 -29.17 -24.47
CA PRO A 541 -21.91 -28.64 -24.76
C PRO A 541 -21.71 -27.24 -24.16
N ALA A 542 -20.45 -26.87 -23.85
CA ALA A 542 -20.11 -25.55 -23.32
C ALA A 542 -19.87 -24.51 -24.42
N GLU A 543 -19.76 -24.94 -25.65
CA GLU A 543 -19.52 -24.11 -26.83
C GLU A 543 -20.25 -24.66 -28.06
N VAL A 544 -20.79 -23.75 -28.87
CA VAL A 544 -21.46 -24.09 -30.13
C VAL A 544 -21.06 -23.12 -31.24
N GLU A 545 -21.03 -23.61 -32.49
CA GLU A 545 -20.80 -22.80 -33.66
C GLU A 545 -22.13 -22.50 -34.35
N VAL A 546 -22.37 -21.21 -34.67
CA VAL A 546 -23.61 -20.73 -35.33
C VAL A 546 -23.23 -19.87 -36.53
N PRO A 547 -23.75 -20.13 -37.74
CA PRO A 547 -23.49 -19.26 -38.89
C PRO A 547 -23.95 -17.84 -38.59
N ALA A 548 -23.10 -16.84 -38.86
CA ALA A 548 -23.43 -15.44 -38.68
C ALA A 548 -24.64 -15.06 -39.54
N GLY A 549 -25.62 -14.40 -38.92
CA GLY A 549 -26.90 -14.07 -39.53
C GLY A 549 -28.04 -15.05 -39.23
N ASN A 550 -27.73 -16.25 -38.65
CA ASN A 550 -28.77 -17.17 -38.20
C ASN A 550 -29.34 -16.73 -36.84
N ARG A 551 -30.60 -17.04 -36.59
CA ARG A 551 -31.23 -16.93 -35.26
C ARG A 551 -30.88 -18.15 -34.44
N LEU A 552 -30.43 -17.96 -33.20
CA LEU A 552 -30.10 -19.04 -32.28
C LEU A 552 -31.22 -19.25 -31.29
N VAL A 553 -31.67 -20.50 -31.19
CA VAL A 553 -32.62 -20.98 -30.17
C VAL A 553 -31.93 -22.08 -29.38
N VAL A 554 -31.84 -21.93 -28.05
CA VAL A 554 -31.21 -22.92 -27.18
C VAL A 554 -32.27 -23.58 -26.29
N GLU A 555 -32.37 -24.88 -26.35
CA GLU A 555 -33.15 -25.70 -25.44
C GLU A 555 -32.26 -26.19 -24.30
N VAL A 556 -32.54 -25.74 -23.07
CA VAL A 556 -31.73 -26.05 -21.88
C VAL A 556 -32.49 -27.00 -20.98
N THR A 557 -31.89 -28.16 -20.74
CA THR A 557 -32.39 -29.14 -19.77
C THR A 557 -31.56 -29.07 -18.49
N ASN A 558 -32.20 -28.90 -17.35
CA ASN A 558 -31.50 -28.97 -16.05
C ASN A 558 -31.33 -30.43 -15.62
N ASP A 559 -30.11 -30.96 -15.81
CA ASP A 559 -29.74 -32.35 -15.46
C ASP A 559 -29.18 -32.46 -14.01
N ASP A 560 -29.15 -31.35 -13.28
CA ASP A 560 -28.82 -31.29 -11.85
C ASP A 560 -30.05 -31.66 -11.03
N GLN A 561 -29.91 -32.61 -10.08
CA GLN A 561 -31.00 -33.07 -9.24
C GLN A 561 -31.16 -32.22 -7.97
N GLY A 562 -30.22 -31.31 -7.69
CA GLY A 562 -30.12 -30.54 -6.44
C GLY A 562 -30.27 -29.04 -6.56
N MET A 563 -30.11 -28.48 -7.77
CA MET A 563 -30.06 -27.01 -7.96
C MET A 563 -30.83 -26.56 -9.18
N THR A 564 -31.32 -25.33 -9.11
CA THR A 564 -31.90 -24.65 -10.25
C THR A 564 -30.80 -23.98 -11.06
N HIS A 565 -30.95 -23.92 -12.36
CA HIS A 565 -30.06 -23.25 -13.31
C HIS A 565 -30.89 -22.35 -14.24
N ASP A 566 -30.24 -21.48 -15.00
CA ASP A 566 -30.78 -20.75 -16.14
C ASP A 566 -29.71 -20.58 -17.19
N LEU A 567 -30.11 -20.14 -18.40
CA LEU A 567 -29.19 -19.62 -19.40
C LEU A 567 -29.64 -18.21 -19.80
N THR A 568 -28.77 -17.24 -19.47
CA THR A 568 -28.96 -15.82 -19.77
C THR A 568 -27.86 -15.32 -20.66
N PHE A 569 -28.19 -14.64 -21.75
CA PHE A 569 -27.25 -14.04 -22.68
C PHE A 569 -27.03 -12.55 -22.37
N ASP A 570 -25.90 -11.99 -22.78
CA ASP A 570 -25.55 -10.58 -22.56
C ASP A 570 -26.53 -9.60 -23.24
N ASN A 571 -27.31 -10.04 -24.21
CA ASN A 571 -28.38 -9.25 -24.85
C ASN A 571 -29.71 -9.26 -24.06
N GLY A 572 -29.72 -9.90 -22.87
CA GLY A 572 -30.90 -9.98 -22.01
C GLY A 572 -31.87 -11.15 -22.28
N ALA A 573 -31.60 -11.97 -23.30
CA ALA A 573 -32.40 -13.18 -23.54
C ALA A 573 -32.11 -14.22 -22.45
N THR A 574 -33.18 -14.80 -21.85
CA THR A 574 -33.03 -15.75 -20.73
C THR A 574 -34.06 -16.86 -20.79
N THR A 575 -33.71 -18.07 -20.34
CA THR A 575 -34.66 -19.15 -20.04
C THR A 575 -35.54 -18.85 -18.85
N GLY A 576 -35.14 -17.90 -17.98
CA GLY A 576 -35.54 -17.86 -16.59
C GLY A 576 -35.13 -19.15 -15.86
N VAL A 577 -35.47 -19.22 -14.56
CA VAL A 577 -35.10 -20.36 -13.69
C VAL A 577 -35.65 -21.68 -14.23
N ILE A 578 -34.76 -22.67 -14.36
CA ILE A 578 -35.08 -24.06 -14.79
C ILE A 578 -34.91 -24.96 -13.57
N ASN A 579 -35.99 -25.60 -13.11
CA ASN A 579 -35.96 -26.52 -11.98
C ASN A 579 -35.29 -27.86 -12.33
N PRO A 580 -34.82 -28.65 -11.35
CA PRO A 580 -34.31 -29.99 -11.58
C PRO A 580 -35.21 -30.84 -12.49
N GLY A 581 -34.63 -31.40 -13.58
CA GLY A 581 -35.33 -32.20 -14.59
C GLY A 581 -36.20 -31.39 -15.59
N GLU A 582 -36.35 -30.06 -15.43
CA GLU A 582 -37.12 -29.20 -16.34
C GLU A 582 -36.29 -28.82 -17.59
N THR A 583 -36.99 -28.62 -18.73
CA THR A 583 -36.40 -28.10 -19.97
C THR A 583 -37.07 -26.81 -20.34
N LYS A 584 -36.28 -25.74 -20.62
CA LYS A 584 -36.78 -24.46 -21.10
C LYS A 584 -35.97 -23.99 -22.32
N THR A 585 -36.65 -23.18 -23.14
CA THR A 585 -36.05 -22.66 -24.38
C THR A 585 -35.78 -21.16 -24.28
N VAL A 586 -34.64 -20.71 -24.78
CA VAL A 586 -34.31 -19.31 -24.92
C VAL A 586 -33.98 -18.97 -26.38
N ASP A 587 -34.48 -17.88 -26.86
CA ASP A 587 -34.20 -17.31 -28.17
C ASP A 587 -33.14 -16.21 -28.01
N ALA A 588 -31.91 -16.52 -28.35
CA ALA A 588 -30.78 -15.61 -28.26
C ALA A 588 -30.77 -14.53 -29.40
N GLY A 589 -31.70 -14.59 -30.31
CA GLY A 589 -31.79 -13.66 -31.45
C GLY A 589 -30.84 -14.00 -32.59
N VAL A 590 -30.62 -13.04 -33.50
CA VAL A 590 -29.73 -13.21 -34.67
C VAL A 590 -28.27 -13.06 -34.22
N ILE A 591 -27.47 -14.07 -34.50
CA ILE A 591 -26.05 -14.09 -34.13
C ILE A 591 -25.25 -13.31 -35.17
N THR A 592 -24.71 -12.17 -34.78
CA THR A 592 -23.91 -11.30 -35.67
C THR A 592 -22.40 -11.34 -35.34
N ALA A 593 -22.04 -11.79 -34.13
CA ALA A 593 -20.70 -11.93 -33.64
C ALA A 593 -20.68 -13.00 -32.53
N ASP A 594 -19.50 -13.39 -32.04
CA ASP A 594 -19.34 -14.26 -30.89
C ASP A 594 -20.09 -13.70 -29.67
N GLN A 595 -20.82 -14.56 -28.97
CA GLN A 595 -21.59 -14.21 -27.77
C GLN A 595 -21.31 -15.18 -26.64
N GLU A 596 -21.53 -14.70 -25.41
CA GLU A 596 -21.46 -15.52 -24.22
C GLU A 596 -22.84 -15.57 -23.53
N GLY A 597 -23.31 -16.77 -23.20
CA GLY A 597 -24.39 -17.02 -22.28
C GLY A 597 -23.84 -17.57 -20.97
N TYR A 598 -24.54 -17.36 -19.87
CA TYR A 598 -24.13 -17.82 -18.54
C TYR A 598 -25.33 -18.16 -17.68
N CYS A 599 -25.09 -18.98 -16.64
CA CYS A 599 -26.10 -19.18 -15.60
C CYS A 599 -26.13 -17.94 -14.69
N SER A 600 -27.26 -17.25 -14.60
CA SER A 600 -27.42 -16.06 -13.74
C SER A 600 -27.72 -16.43 -12.28
N VAL A 601 -27.94 -17.69 -11.99
CA VAL A 601 -28.04 -18.17 -10.60
C VAL A 601 -26.74 -17.83 -9.89
N ALA A 602 -26.89 -17.22 -8.72
CA ALA A 602 -25.81 -16.60 -7.98
C ALA A 602 -24.59 -17.49 -7.82
N GLY A 603 -23.45 -17.01 -8.31
CA GLY A 603 -22.16 -17.70 -8.22
C GLY A 603 -21.86 -18.72 -9.31
N HIS A 604 -22.84 -19.21 -10.07
CA HIS A 604 -22.62 -20.25 -11.06
C HIS A 604 -21.72 -19.80 -12.21
N ARG A 605 -21.88 -18.56 -12.69
CA ARG A 605 -20.98 -17.96 -13.70
C ARG A 605 -19.53 -17.90 -13.19
N SER A 606 -19.30 -17.50 -11.94
CA SER A 606 -17.94 -17.41 -11.36
C SER A 606 -17.31 -18.78 -11.11
N LEU A 607 -18.12 -19.84 -10.96
CA LEU A 607 -17.67 -21.21 -10.91
C LEU A 607 -17.41 -21.81 -12.32
N GLY A 608 -17.66 -21.01 -13.39
CA GLY A 608 -17.38 -21.36 -14.76
C GLY A 608 -18.56 -21.91 -15.53
N MET A 609 -19.82 -21.67 -15.08
CA MET A 609 -21.03 -22.07 -15.81
C MET A 609 -21.35 -21.06 -16.91
N VAL A 610 -20.62 -21.20 -18.02
CA VAL A 610 -20.63 -20.32 -19.17
C VAL A 610 -20.90 -21.14 -20.44
N PHE A 611 -21.66 -20.55 -21.36
CA PHE A 611 -22.00 -21.12 -22.66
C PHE A 611 -21.51 -20.19 -23.77
N LYS A 612 -20.62 -20.65 -24.63
CA LYS A 612 -20.02 -19.86 -25.71
C LYS A 612 -20.68 -20.13 -27.04
N VAL A 613 -20.99 -19.04 -27.77
CA VAL A 613 -21.50 -19.09 -29.14
C VAL A 613 -20.48 -18.45 -30.05
N LYS A 614 -19.91 -19.23 -30.98
CA LYS A 614 -19.00 -18.76 -32.03
C LYS A 614 -19.77 -18.49 -33.30
N ALA A 615 -19.68 -17.30 -33.83
CA ALA A 615 -20.26 -16.89 -35.12
C ALA A 615 -19.33 -17.36 -36.25
N THR A 616 -19.78 -18.34 -37.06
CA THR A 616 -18.99 -18.78 -38.21
C THR A 616 -19.40 -18.02 -39.48
N GLY A 617 -18.40 -17.72 -40.37
CA GLY A 617 -18.65 -16.99 -41.63
C GLY A 617 -18.65 -15.46 -41.52
N ALA A 618 -18.34 -14.89 -40.36
CA ALA A 618 -18.03 -13.46 -40.20
C ALA A 618 -16.64 -13.16 -40.77
N SER A 619 -16.52 -12.07 -41.58
CA SER A 619 -15.25 -11.69 -42.19
C SER A 619 -14.12 -11.54 -41.17
N ALA A 620 -12.94 -12.05 -41.50
CA ALA A 620 -11.77 -12.18 -40.62
C ALA A 620 -11.27 -10.87 -39.93
N ASN A 621 -11.77 -9.70 -40.33
CA ASN A 621 -11.45 -8.42 -39.70
C ASN A 621 -12.23 -8.13 -38.38
N GLN A 622 -13.17 -8.98 -38.01
CA GLN A 622 -13.93 -8.83 -36.74
C GLN A 622 -13.53 -9.82 -35.67
N VAL A 623 -12.70 -10.84 -35.98
CA VAL A 623 -12.28 -11.88 -35.04
C VAL A 623 -11.08 -11.46 -34.18
N ALA A 624 -10.36 -10.39 -34.55
CA ALA A 624 -9.14 -9.96 -33.86
C ALA A 624 -9.37 -9.14 -32.56
N GLN A 625 -10.62 -8.86 -32.16
CA GLN A 625 -10.93 -8.13 -30.90
C GLN A 625 -11.67 -8.95 -29.83
N GLY A 626 -11.85 -10.24 -30.03
CA GLY A 626 -12.48 -11.16 -29.09
C GLY A 626 -11.52 -11.90 -28.14
N GLY A 627 -10.31 -11.38 -27.90
CA GLY A 627 -9.31 -11.98 -27.03
C GLY A 627 -9.45 -11.53 -25.57
N HIS A 628 -10.02 -12.38 -24.76
CA HIS A 628 -9.88 -12.44 -23.29
C HIS A 628 -9.85 -11.12 -22.51
N ASN A 629 -11.01 -10.60 -22.12
CA ASN A 629 -11.13 -9.73 -20.96
C ASN A 629 -12.15 -10.31 -19.99
N HIS A 630 -11.67 -10.85 -18.88
CA HIS A 630 -12.45 -11.16 -17.71
C HIS A 630 -12.90 -9.87 -17.03
N GLY A 631 -14.19 -9.67 -17.00
CA GLY A 631 -14.85 -8.83 -16.04
C GLY A 631 -14.96 -7.35 -16.38
N SER A 632 -16.16 -6.92 -16.66
CA SER A 632 -16.78 -5.79 -15.93
C SER A 632 -18.13 -5.47 -16.55
N ALA A 633 -19.12 -5.43 -15.67
CA ALA A 633 -20.48 -5.10 -15.91
C ALA A 633 -20.68 -3.74 -16.60
N GLY A 634 -21.70 -3.67 -17.42
CA GLY A 634 -22.14 -2.46 -18.11
C GLY A 634 -22.50 -1.33 -17.16
N GLY A 635 -21.80 -0.21 -17.29
CA GLY A 635 -22.16 1.04 -16.65
C GLY A 635 -23.28 1.73 -17.40
N HIS A 636 -24.40 1.93 -16.76
CA HIS A 636 -25.43 2.84 -17.24
C HIS A 636 -24.98 4.29 -17.03
N ASN A 637 -24.91 5.04 -18.11
CA ASN A 637 -24.63 6.48 -18.10
C ASN A 637 -25.76 7.25 -17.44
N HIS A 638 -25.44 8.07 -16.44
CA HIS A 638 -26.28 9.16 -16.00
C HIS A 638 -25.57 10.49 -16.21
N ALA A 639 -26.24 11.34 -17.01
CA ALA A 639 -25.84 12.72 -17.21
C ALA A 639 -25.84 13.49 -15.89
N ALA A 640 -24.74 14.18 -15.62
CA ALA A 640 -24.59 15.04 -14.45
C ALA A 640 -25.41 16.30 -14.62
N SER A 641 -26.56 16.37 -13.97
CA SER A 641 -27.15 17.65 -13.56
C SER A 641 -26.77 17.86 -12.09
N GLY A 642 -26.21 19.04 -11.79
CA GLY A 642 -25.64 19.37 -10.48
C GLY A 642 -26.67 19.27 -9.34
N SER A 643 -26.71 18.13 -8.69
CA SER A 643 -27.38 17.90 -7.42
C SER A 643 -26.42 17.14 -6.51
N THR A 644 -26.40 17.51 -5.25
CA THR A 644 -25.66 16.87 -4.17
C THR A 644 -25.77 15.35 -4.27
N PRO A 645 -24.66 14.56 -4.16
CA PRO A 645 -24.74 13.12 -4.31
C PRO A 645 -25.69 12.51 -3.29
N THR A 646 -26.71 11.82 -3.76
CA THR A 646 -27.68 11.12 -2.91
C THR A 646 -27.02 9.83 -2.42
N LEU A 647 -26.73 9.72 -1.12
CA LEU A 647 -25.96 8.62 -0.50
C LEU A 647 -26.72 7.29 -0.44
N MET A 648 -28.04 7.29 -0.63
CA MET A 648 -28.87 6.08 -0.50
C MET A 648 -29.86 5.98 -1.66
N THR A 649 -29.60 5.03 -2.52
CA THR A 649 -30.47 4.77 -3.67
C THR A 649 -30.61 3.28 -3.90
N VAL A 650 -31.81 2.87 -4.30
CA VAL A 650 -32.04 1.58 -4.96
C VAL A 650 -32.32 1.92 -6.42
N ALA A 651 -31.40 1.52 -7.32
CA ALA A 651 -31.50 1.80 -8.77
C ALA A 651 -32.00 3.22 -9.08
N ASN A 652 -31.27 4.23 -8.60
CA ASN A 652 -31.59 5.67 -8.77
C ASN A 652 -32.85 6.18 -8.03
N SER A 653 -33.49 5.35 -7.20
CA SER A 653 -34.60 5.77 -6.37
C SER A 653 -34.10 6.08 -4.97
N ARG A 654 -34.38 7.29 -4.49
CA ARG A 654 -34.04 7.69 -3.10
C ARG A 654 -34.90 6.93 -2.11
N ILE A 655 -34.29 6.30 -1.09
CA ILE A 655 -34.99 5.69 0.04
C ILE A 655 -35.17 6.76 1.12
N ASP A 656 -36.41 6.96 1.58
CA ASP A 656 -36.67 7.89 2.68
C ASP A 656 -36.32 7.24 4.02
N MET A 657 -35.13 7.56 4.54
CA MET A 657 -34.61 7.04 5.82
C MET A 657 -35.27 7.69 7.04
N SER A 658 -36.21 8.63 6.86
CA SER A 658 -37.03 9.21 7.95
C SER A 658 -38.39 8.52 8.09
N ALA A 659 -38.82 7.82 7.05
CA ALA A 659 -40.10 7.12 7.04
C ALA A 659 -40.08 5.88 7.98
N ALA A 660 -41.25 5.57 8.49
CA ALA A 660 -41.47 4.33 9.22
C ALA A 660 -41.58 3.13 8.26
N PRO A 661 -41.30 1.90 8.72
CA PRO A 661 -41.61 0.69 7.96
C PRO A 661 -43.08 0.64 7.55
N GLY A 662 -43.39 -0.09 6.46
CA GLY A 662 -44.73 -0.28 5.98
C GLY A 662 -45.69 -0.84 7.05
N SER A 663 -46.99 -0.60 6.92
CA SER A 663 -47.97 -0.95 7.92
C SER A 663 -48.04 -2.47 8.22
N GLY A 664 -47.62 -3.30 7.28
CA GLY A 664 -47.50 -4.76 7.43
C GLY A 664 -46.20 -5.27 8.01
N TYR A 665 -45.21 -4.39 8.24
CA TYR A 665 -43.89 -4.78 8.72
C TYR A 665 -43.96 -5.30 10.16
N LYS A 666 -43.36 -6.47 10.40
CA LYS A 666 -43.19 -7.03 11.74
C LYS A 666 -41.85 -6.58 12.35
N TYR A 667 -41.96 -5.64 13.30
CA TYR A 667 -40.78 -5.13 14.01
C TYR A 667 -40.02 -6.26 14.72
N ARG A 668 -38.72 -6.29 14.57
CA ARG A 668 -37.83 -7.18 15.31
C ARG A 668 -37.72 -6.73 16.77
N ASP A 669 -38.03 -7.64 17.70
CA ASP A 669 -37.83 -7.39 19.13
C ASP A 669 -36.30 -7.23 19.39
N PRO A 670 -35.83 -6.09 19.90
CA PRO A 670 -34.44 -5.90 20.22
C PRO A 670 -33.99 -6.57 21.53
N ASN A 671 -34.92 -7.02 22.38
CA ASN A 671 -34.61 -7.68 23.63
C ASN A 671 -33.90 -9.01 23.39
N ILE A 672 -32.87 -9.27 24.19
CA ILE A 672 -32.19 -10.56 24.09
C ILE A 672 -33.16 -11.70 24.51
N PRO A 673 -33.22 -12.80 23.76
CA PRO A 673 -34.12 -13.90 24.12
C PRO A 673 -33.62 -14.62 25.39
N ALA A 674 -34.54 -15.27 26.07
CA ALA A 674 -34.17 -16.24 27.09
C ALA A 674 -33.31 -17.35 26.49
N PRO A 675 -32.43 -18.01 27.27
CA PRO A 675 -31.66 -19.14 26.77
C PRO A 675 -32.57 -20.20 26.15
N ASN A 676 -32.17 -20.73 24.99
CA ASN A 676 -32.92 -21.77 24.29
C ASN A 676 -33.26 -22.93 25.21
N THR A 677 -34.45 -23.52 25.03
CA THR A 677 -34.88 -24.69 25.80
C THR A 677 -33.81 -25.78 25.82
N ALA A 678 -33.61 -26.39 26.97
CA ALA A 678 -32.55 -27.34 27.21
C ALA A 678 -33.05 -28.64 27.79
N GLU A 679 -32.46 -29.75 27.36
CA GLU A 679 -32.63 -31.09 27.92
C GLU A 679 -31.33 -31.52 28.63
N ARG A 680 -31.47 -32.36 29.67
CA ARG A 680 -30.33 -33.00 30.29
C ARG A 680 -30.08 -34.37 29.65
N VAL A 681 -29.00 -34.52 28.96
CA VAL A 681 -28.58 -35.77 28.28
C VAL A 681 -27.19 -36.15 28.78
N ASN A 682 -27.08 -37.30 29.47
CA ASN A 682 -25.81 -37.78 30.01
C ASN A 682 -25.07 -36.76 30.88
N GLY A 683 -25.81 -36.02 31.71
CA GLY A 683 -25.25 -35.00 32.61
C GLY A 683 -24.89 -33.63 31.93
N LYS A 684 -24.95 -33.53 30.62
CA LYS A 684 -24.73 -32.31 29.87
C LYS A 684 -26.04 -31.60 29.48
N THR A 685 -26.01 -30.29 29.41
CA THR A 685 -27.15 -29.47 28.93
C THR A 685 -27.11 -29.45 27.40
N VAL A 686 -28.17 -29.94 26.75
CA VAL A 686 -28.32 -29.96 25.29
C VAL A 686 -29.44 -29.02 24.87
N ARG A 687 -29.16 -28.08 24.01
CA ARG A 687 -30.09 -27.10 23.42
C ARG A 687 -30.39 -27.51 21.98
N LYS A 688 -31.59 -27.96 21.74
CA LYS A 688 -32.07 -28.36 20.41
C LYS A 688 -32.74 -27.17 19.73
N VAL A 689 -32.34 -26.88 18.51
CA VAL A 689 -32.91 -25.78 17.69
C VAL A 689 -33.09 -26.28 16.26
N THR A 690 -34.22 -25.95 15.67
CA THR A 690 -34.48 -26.20 14.24
C THR A 690 -34.36 -24.87 13.49
N LEU A 691 -33.56 -24.85 12.44
CA LEU A 691 -33.48 -23.75 11.48
C LEU A 691 -34.04 -24.26 10.15
N GLU A 692 -35.12 -23.64 9.70
CA GLU A 692 -35.76 -23.96 8.43
C GLU A 692 -35.38 -22.90 7.41
N VAL A 693 -34.84 -23.32 6.26
CA VAL A 693 -34.62 -22.43 5.15
C VAL A 693 -35.92 -22.08 4.47
N GLU A 694 -36.17 -20.80 4.31
CA GLU A 694 -37.40 -20.28 3.65
C GLU A 694 -37.01 -19.12 2.72
N GLU A 695 -37.59 -19.11 1.52
CA GLU A 695 -37.47 -18.03 0.54
C GLU A 695 -38.68 -17.14 0.62
N VAL A 696 -38.52 -15.90 1.06
CA VAL A 696 -39.62 -14.99 1.40
C VAL A 696 -39.32 -13.53 1.04
N ASP A 697 -40.35 -12.79 0.68
CA ASP A 697 -40.26 -11.36 0.48
C ASP A 697 -40.22 -10.63 1.83
N ARG A 698 -39.23 -9.75 2.04
CA ARG A 698 -39.08 -8.99 3.28
C ARG A 698 -38.74 -7.52 2.97
N GLU A 699 -39.48 -6.63 3.61
CA GLU A 699 -39.14 -5.21 3.63
C GLU A 699 -37.82 -5.01 4.40
N VAL A 700 -36.87 -4.28 3.80
CA VAL A 700 -35.53 -3.98 4.37
C VAL A 700 -35.35 -2.49 4.65
N ALA A 701 -36.15 -1.66 3.98
CA ALA A 701 -36.22 -0.21 4.17
C ALA A 701 -37.57 0.29 3.69
N PRO A 702 -38.04 1.48 4.11
CA PRO A 702 -39.34 2.01 3.69
C PRO A 702 -39.53 2.00 2.17
N GLY A 703 -40.55 1.28 1.70
CA GLY A 703 -40.88 1.14 0.27
C GLY A 703 -39.95 0.21 -0.52
N VAL A 704 -39.09 -0.58 0.13
CA VAL A 704 -38.14 -1.49 -0.52
C VAL A 704 -38.24 -2.90 0.09
N THR A 705 -38.59 -3.86 -0.73
CA THR A 705 -38.69 -5.29 -0.37
C THR A 705 -37.67 -6.09 -1.17
N VAL A 706 -37.07 -7.10 -0.54
CA VAL A 706 -36.09 -8.01 -1.14
C VAL A 706 -36.64 -9.44 -1.05
N HIS A 707 -36.50 -10.21 -2.12
CA HIS A 707 -36.70 -11.66 -2.07
C HIS A 707 -35.51 -12.30 -1.39
N MET A 708 -35.69 -12.74 -0.13
CA MET A 708 -34.58 -13.18 0.74
C MET A 708 -34.56 -14.68 0.92
N TRP A 709 -33.38 -15.24 1.10
CA TRP A 709 -33.19 -16.59 1.63
C TRP A 709 -32.97 -16.47 3.14
N THR A 710 -33.76 -17.14 3.91
CA THR A 710 -33.80 -16.88 5.34
C THR A 710 -33.70 -18.16 6.16
N PHE A 711 -33.34 -18.03 7.42
CA PHE A 711 -33.59 -19.04 8.42
C PHE A 711 -34.85 -18.64 9.21
N ASN A 712 -35.85 -19.50 9.19
CA ASN A 712 -37.16 -19.32 9.84
C ASN A 712 -37.90 -18.05 9.37
N GLY A 713 -37.80 -17.71 8.09
CA GLY A 713 -38.56 -16.61 7.45
C GLY A 713 -38.22 -15.20 7.94
N GLN A 714 -37.06 -14.94 8.52
CA GLN A 714 -36.73 -13.65 9.14
C GLN A 714 -35.58 -12.96 8.39
N ASN A 715 -35.66 -11.62 8.24
CA ASN A 715 -34.57 -10.79 7.58
C ASN A 715 -33.18 -10.99 8.16
N MET A 716 -33.11 -11.41 9.39
CA MET A 716 -31.95 -11.86 10.11
C MET A 716 -32.38 -13.08 10.90
N ALA A 717 -31.61 -14.13 10.85
CA ALA A 717 -31.89 -15.39 11.54
C ALA A 717 -32.16 -15.22 13.05
N PRO A 718 -32.79 -16.18 13.74
CA PRO A 718 -33.04 -16.14 15.18
C PRO A 718 -31.74 -15.89 15.99
N ILE A 719 -31.87 -15.15 17.10
CA ILE A 719 -30.79 -15.05 18.10
C ILE A 719 -30.87 -16.29 18.99
N LEU A 720 -29.78 -17.03 19.11
CA LEU A 720 -29.64 -18.17 20.00
C LEU A 720 -28.92 -17.75 21.28
N ARG A 721 -29.20 -18.39 22.41
CA ARG A 721 -28.56 -18.12 23.69
C ARG A 721 -28.33 -19.38 24.51
N GLY A 722 -27.17 -19.45 25.15
CA GLY A 722 -26.79 -20.51 26.09
C GLY A 722 -25.65 -20.11 26.99
N LYS A 723 -24.97 -21.09 27.59
CA LYS A 723 -23.84 -20.88 28.50
C LYS A 723 -22.66 -21.73 28.08
N VAL A 724 -21.48 -21.36 28.56
CA VAL A 724 -20.27 -22.18 28.38
C VAL A 724 -20.52 -23.60 28.93
N GLY A 725 -20.17 -24.60 28.13
CA GLY A 725 -20.40 -26.02 28.38
C GLY A 725 -21.72 -26.58 27.86
N ASP A 726 -22.65 -25.74 27.41
CA ASP A 726 -23.87 -26.22 26.75
C ASP A 726 -23.53 -26.83 25.37
N ILE A 727 -24.29 -27.85 25.00
CA ILE A 727 -24.23 -28.45 23.68
C ILE A 727 -25.39 -27.88 22.86
N PHE A 728 -25.06 -27.29 21.72
CA PHE A 728 -26.05 -26.92 20.72
C PHE A 728 -26.18 -28.03 19.69
N GLU A 729 -27.42 -28.47 19.46
CA GLU A 729 -27.80 -29.45 18.45
C GLU A 729 -28.79 -28.76 17.49
N ILE A 730 -28.26 -28.32 16.36
CA ILE A 730 -28.99 -27.53 15.38
C ILE A 730 -29.44 -28.45 14.23
N THR A 731 -30.70 -28.55 14.01
CA THR A 731 -31.25 -29.26 12.84
C THR A 731 -31.54 -28.23 11.75
N LEU A 732 -30.74 -28.24 10.69
CA LEU A 732 -31.04 -27.49 9.47
C LEU A 732 -32.00 -28.29 8.61
N VAL A 733 -33.09 -27.68 8.17
CA VAL A 733 -34.05 -28.23 7.21
C VAL A 733 -34.05 -27.32 5.98
N ASN A 734 -33.71 -27.85 4.82
CA ASN A 734 -33.64 -27.03 3.60
C ASN A 734 -35.01 -27.12 2.87
N ASN A 735 -35.90 -26.17 3.13
CA ASN A 735 -37.17 -25.99 2.42
C ASN A 735 -37.06 -24.99 1.25
N GLY A 736 -35.84 -24.53 0.93
CA GLY A 736 -35.54 -23.62 -0.18
C GLY A 736 -35.43 -24.34 -1.53
N THR A 737 -35.15 -23.59 -2.56
CA THR A 737 -35.01 -24.10 -3.96
C THR A 737 -33.58 -24.42 -4.34
N MET A 738 -32.58 -24.10 -3.50
CA MET A 738 -31.16 -24.33 -3.75
C MET A 738 -30.46 -24.95 -2.54
N GLY A 739 -29.15 -25.27 -2.72
CA GLY A 739 -28.33 -25.86 -1.65
C GLY A 739 -27.95 -24.85 -0.58
N HIS A 740 -28.04 -25.24 0.70
CA HIS A 740 -27.68 -24.42 1.85
C HIS A 740 -26.88 -25.23 2.88
N SER A 741 -26.15 -24.53 3.76
CA SER A 741 -25.39 -25.15 4.85
C SER A 741 -25.36 -24.24 6.08
N LEU A 742 -24.65 -24.65 7.13
CA LEU A 742 -24.47 -23.84 8.33
C LEU A 742 -23.01 -23.80 8.73
N ASP A 743 -22.55 -22.62 9.16
CA ASP A 743 -21.31 -22.39 9.89
C ASP A 743 -21.62 -21.65 11.20
N PHE A 744 -21.21 -22.21 12.35
CA PHE A 744 -21.31 -21.58 13.66
C PHE A 744 -19.90 -21.19 14.16
N HIS A 745 -19.60 -19.91 14.27
CA HIS A 745 -18.31 -19.44 14.81
C HIS A 745 -18.11 -19.78 16.30
N ALA A 746 -19.21 -20.07 17.04
CA ALA A 746 -19.13 -20.60 18.39
C ALA A 746 -18.66 -22.06 18.45
N GLY A 747 -18.67 -22.77 17.32
CA GLY A 747 -18.34 -24.19 17.21
C GLY A 747 -16.87 -24.40 16.93
N MET A 748 -16.17 -25.18 17.74
CA MET A 748 -14.79 -25.63 17.45
C MET A 748 -14.85 -27.06 16.89
N VAL A 749 -15.42 -27.22 15.70
CA VAL A 749 -15.66 -28.53 15.04
C VAL A 749 -15.09 -28.49 13.60
N SER A 750 -14.74 -29.69 13.07
CA SER A 750 -14.25 -29.74 11.68
C SER A 750 -15.40 -29.43 10.70
N PRO A 751 -15.16 -28.62 9.67
CA PRO A 751 -16.15 -28.31 8.65
C PRO A 751 -16.56 -29.50 7.79
N ASP A 752 -15.73 -30.52 7.65
CA ASP A 752 -15.84 -31.59 6.64
C ASP A 752 -17.16 -32.33 6.65
N ASN A 753 -17.77 -32.49 7.84
CA ASN A 753 -19.04 -33.24 8.00
C ASN A 753 -20.23 -32.38 8.40
N THR A 754 -19.96 -31.25 9.09
CA THR A 754 -20.98 -30.43 9.74
C THR A 754 -21.40 -29.21 8.90
N MET A 755 -20.53 -28.76 8.00
CA MET A 755 -20.74 -27.55 7.17
C MET A 755 -20.99 -27.89 5.70
N LYS A 756 -21.30 -29.13 5.37
CA LYS A 756 -21.60 -29.53 3.98
C LYS A 756 -22.93 -28.93 3.52
N THR A 757 -22.98 -28.54 2.26
CA THR A 757 -24.20 -28.10 1.60
C THR A 757 -25.19 -29.29 1.49
N ILE A 758 -26.43 -29.06 1.82
CA ILE A 758 -27.55 -30.02 1.65
C ILE A 758 -28.51 -29.52 0.57
N ALA A 759 -29.07 -30.46 -0.17
CA ALA A 759 -30.02 -30.17 -1.24
C ALA A 759 -31.40 -29.79 -0.69
N PRO A 760 -32.31 -29.21 -1.52
CA PRO A 760 -33.75 -29.04 -1.18
C PRO A 760 -34.37 -30.29 -0.65
N GLY A 761 -35.10 -30.18 0.45
CA GLY A 761 -35.78 -31.30 1.16
C GLY A 761 -34.88 -32.09 2.11
N GLU A 762 -33.56 -31.87 2.11
CA GLU A 762 -32.64 -32.57 3.00
C GLU A 762 -32.55 -31.93 4.39
N ARG A 763 -31.99 -32.72 5.33
CA ARG A 763 -31.74 -32.29 6.71
C ARG A 763 -30.31 -32.57 7.12
N LEU A 764 -29.73 -31.66 7.93
CA LEU A 764 -28.38 -31.80 8.51
C LEU A 764 -28.45 -31.48 10.00
N VAL A 765 -27.81 -32.28 10.82
CA VAL A 765 -27.62 -31.96 12.24
C VAL A 765 -26.24 -31.43 12.46
N TYR A 766 -26.13 -30.15 12.86
CA TYR A 766 -24.90 -29.49 13.27
C TYR A 766 -24.80 -29.47 14.78
N ARG A 767 -23.80 -30.12 15.35
CA ARG A 767 -23.66 -30.24 16.81
C ARG A 767 -22.33 -29.73 17.27
N PHE A 768 -22.33 -28.85 18.28
CA PHE A 768 -21.11 -28.33 18.90
C PHE A 768 -21.29 -28.08 20.39
N GLU A 769 -20.21 -28.14 21.17
CA GLU A 769 -20.13 -27.70 22.55
C GLU A 769 -19.63 -26.26 22.60
N ALA A 770 -20.34 -25.34 23.24
CA ALA A 770 -19.97 -23.96 23.44
C ALA A 770 -18.81 -23.87 24.44
N LYS A 771 -17.61 -23.62 23.96
CA LYS A 771 -16.38 -23.60 24.76
C LYS A 771 -15.94 -22.19 25.19
N ALA A 772 -16.41 -21.16 24.51
CA ALA A 772 -16.04 -19.76 24.75
C ALA A 772 -17.29 -18.90 24.90
N ALA A 773 -17.25 -17.98 25.88
CA ALA A 773 -18.28 -16.96 26.05
C ALA A 773 -18.15 -15.86 24.99
N GLY A 774 -19.26 -15.17 24.69
CA GLY A 774 -19.31 -14.08 23.73
C GLY A 774 -20.56 -14.10 22.86
N ILE A 775 -20.63 -13.20 21.92
CA ILE A 775 -21.62 -13.21 20.84
C ILE A 775 -20.93 -13.62 19.55
N TRP A 776 -21.38 -14.70 18.93
CA TRP A 776 -20.74 -15.37 17.81
C TRP A 776 -21.67 -15.40 16.60
N LEU A 777 -21.12 -15.12 15.41
CA LEU A 777 -21.86 -15.20 14.15
C LEU A 777 -22.20 -16.65 13.82
N TYR A 778 -23.37 -16.88 13.21
CA TYR A 778 -23.62 -18.05 12.40
C TYR A 778 -24.23 -17.64 11.06
N HIS A 779 -23.93 -18.38 10.01
CA HIS A 779 -24.40 -18.07 8.66
C HIS A 779 -24.42 -19.29 7.74
N CYS A 780 -25.00 -19.11 6.55
CA CYS A 780 -24.87 -20.14 5.51
C CYS A 780 -23.42 -20.18 5.02
N GLY A 781 -22.84 -21.38 4.98
CA GLY A 781 -21.46 -21.62 4.49
C GLY A 781 -21.39 -22.05 3.02
N THR A 782 -22.51 -22.07 2.29
CA THR A 782 -22.55 -22.38 0.85
C THR A 782 -22.04 -21.20 0.02
N ALA A 783 -21.22 -21.49 -0.98
CA ALA A 783 -20.69 -20.45 -1.89
C ALA A 783 -21.77 -19.97 -2.88
N PRO A 784 -21.78 -18.64 -3.22
CA PRO A 784 -20.95 -17.56 -2.71
C PRO A 784 -21.42 -17.05 -1.35
N LEU A 785 -20.54 -17.15 -0.35
CA LEU A 785 -20.87 -16.85 1.05
C LEU A 785 -21.45 -15.45 1.26
N SER A 786 -20.83 -14.45 0.63
CA SER A 786 -21.25 -13.04 0.78
C SER A 786 -22.66 -12.79 0.28
N LEU A 787 -23.08 -13.47 -0.79
CA LEU A 787 -24.43 -13.35 -1.30
C LEU A 787 -25.44 -14.03 -0.37
N HIS A 788 -25.18 -15.24 0.11
CA HIS A 788 -26.06 -15.92 1.06
C HIS A 788 -26.24 -15.09 2.35
N MET A 789 -25.18 -14.42 2.81
CA MET A 789 -25.28 -13.51 3.96
C MET A 789 -26.15 -12.29 3.66
N THR A 790 -25.93 -11.61 2.53
CA THR A 790 -26.73 -10.42 2.16
C THR A 790 -28.19 -10.74 1.86
N GLN A 791 -28.48 -11.98 1.51
CA GLN A 791 -29.85 -12.50 1.35
C GLN A 791 -30.55 -12.83 2.69
N GLY A 792 -29.89 -12.57 3.85
CA GLY A 792 -30.48 -12.71 5.17
C GLY A 792 -30.09 -13.98 5.94
N MET A 793 -29.23 -14.82 5.36
CA MET A 793 -28.81 -16.09 5.99
C MET A 793 -27.67 -15.90 7.00
N TYR A 794 -27.88 -15.06 8.00
CA TYR A 794 -26.98 -14.84 9.12
C TYR A 794 -27.73 -14.55 10.41
N GLY A 795 -27.13 -14.90 11.54
CA GLY A 795 -27.66 -14.65 12.87
C GLY A 795 -26.57 -14.68 13.93
N ALA A 796 -26.93 -14.55 15.18
CA ALA A 796 -25.99 -14.59 16.29
C ALA A 796 -26.37 -15.64 17.33
N VAL A 797 -25.34 -16.25 17.94
CA VAL A 797 -25.47 -17.06 19.14
C VAL A 797 -24.73 -16.42 20.29
N ILE A 798 -25.39 -16.17 21.39
CA ILE A 798 -24.83 -15.58 22.60
C ILE A 798 -24.54 -16.71 23.59
N ILE A 799 -23.29 -16.79 24.03
CA ILE A 799 -22.83 -17.69 25.08
C ILE A 799 -22.45 -16.81 26.28
N ASP A 800 -23.32 -16.83 27.29
CA ASP A 800 -23.15 -15.97 28.47
C ASP A 800 -21.82 -16.23 29.17
N PRO A 801 -21.02 -15.18 29.49
CA PRO A 801 -19.92 -15.29 30.44
C PRO A 801 -20.38 -15.80 31.80
N ALA A 802 -19.55 -16.60 32.48
CA ALA A 802 -19.92 -17.17 33.77
C ALA A 802 -20.10 -16.08 34.86
N ASP A 803 -19.43 -14.95 34.70
CA ASP A 803 -19.41 -13.81 35.62
C ASP A 803 -20.19 -12.60 35.06
N LEU A 804 -21.18 -12.83 34.20
CA LEU A 804 -22.01 -11.78 33.62
C LEU A 804 -22.85 -11.06 34.69
N ASP A 805 -22.61 -9.75 34.85
CA ASP A 805 -23.37 -8.94 35.81
C ASP A 805 -24.86 -8.80 35.40
N PRO A 806 -25.82 -8.74 36.33
CA PRO A 806 -27.18 -8.41 35.99
C PRO A 806 -27.33 -6.96 35.57
N VAL A 807 -28.26 -6.68 34.67
CA VAL A 807 -28.62 -5.36 34.19
C VAL A 807 -30.16 -5.25 34.10
N ASP A 808 -30.68 -4.02 34.00
CA ASP A 808 -32.13 -3.80 33.93
C ASP A 808 -32.69 -4.16 32.56
N HIS A 809 -31.95 -3.91 31.49
CA HIS A 809 -32.31 -4.26 30.11
C HIS A 809 -31.14 -4.85 29.34
N GLU A 810 -31.42 -5.87 28.55
CA GLU A 810 -30.46 -6.45 27.59
C GLU A 810 -31.03 -6.36 26.18
N TYR A 811 -30.27 -5.71 25.30
CA TYR A 811 -30.60 -5.60 23.88
C TYR A 811 -29.55 -6.30 23.01
N VAL A 812 -29.94 -6.66 21.77
CA VAL A 812 -29.03 -7.20 20.76
C VAL A 812 -29.19 -6.46 19.44
N MET A 813 -28.05 -6.02 18.89
CA MET A 813 -27.95 -5.29 17.62
C MET A 813 -26.97 -6.01 16.69
N VAL A 814 -27.49 -6.66 15.69
CA VAL A 814 -26.69 -7.33 14.64
C VAL A 814 -26.72 -6.45 13.40
N GLN A 815 -25.56 -5.91 13.03
CA GLN A 815 -25.42 -5.12 11.82
C GLN A 815 -25.19 -6.04 10.62
N GLY A 816 -26.03 -5.89 9.60
CA GLY A 816 -25.88 -6.53 8.28
C GLY A 816 -25.97 -5.52 7.15
N GLU A 817 -25.66 -5.96 5.95
CA GLU A 817 -25.57 -5.15 4.75
C GLU A 817 -26.50 -5.67 3.66
N ALA A 818 -27.00 -4.76 2.81
CA ALA A 818 -27.70 -5.11 1.57
C ALA A 818 -27.14 -4.27 0.40
N TYR A 819 -26.99 -4.91 -0.76
CA TYR A 819 -26.33 -4.37 -1.96
C TYR A 819 -27.32 -4.38 -3.12
N LEU A 820 -28.27 -3.45 -3.11
CA LEU A 820 -29.51 -3.55 -3.86
C LEU A 820 -29.44 -2.87 -5.22
N HIS A 821 -30.03 -3.52 -6.21
CA HIS A 821 -30.49 -2.91 -7.45
C HIS A 821 -32.02 -3.07 -7.60
N ASP A 822 -32.67 -2.15 -8.31
CA ASP A 822 -34.11 -2.16 -8.57
C ASP A 822 -34.41 -3.12 -9.72
N THR A 823 -35.27 -4.09 -9.52
CA THR A 823 -35.70 -5.02 -10.58
C THR A 823 -36.71 -4.42 -11.54
N GLY A 824 -37.21 -3.21 -11.26
CA GLY A 824 -38.35 -2.60 -11.99
C GLY A 824 -39.69 -3.24 -11.70
N LYS A 825 -39.73 -4.21 -10.75
CA LYS A 825 -40.96 -4.94 -10.35
C LYS A 825 -41.48 -4.41 -9.02
N THR A 826 -42.72 -4.73 -8.72
CA THR A 826 -43.40 -4.49 -7.43
C THR A 826 -43.57 -5.79 -6.68
N ALA A 827 -43.21 -5.81 -5.41
CA ALA A 827 -43.41 -6.95 -4.53
C ALA A 827 -44.88 -7.09 -4.12
N SER A 828 -45.21 -8.21 -3.48
CA SER A 828 -46.58 -8.52 -3.03
C SER A 828 -47.13 -7.52 -2.01
N ASP A 829 -46.27 -6.84 -1.27
CA ASP A 829 -46.62 -5.80 -0.29
C ASP A 829 -46.79 -4.40 -0.89
N GLY A 830 -46.63 -4.23 -2.22
CA GLY A 830 -46.74 -2.98 -2.92
C GLY A 830 -45.46 -2.16 -2.98
N ASN A 831 -44.37 -2.60 -2.33
CA ASN A 831 -43.08 -1.98 -2.34
C ASN A 831 -42.33 -2.28 -3.65
N LYS A 832 -41.26 -1.52 -3.93
CA LYS A 832 -40.30 -1.84 -4.98
C LYS A 832 -39.59 -3.15 -4.66
N LEU A 833 -39.56 -4.09 -5.59
CA LEU A 833 -38.79 -5.30 -5.45
C LEU A 833 -37.33 -5.03 -5.86
N ALA A 834 -36.44 -5.24 -4.93
CA ALA A 834 -34.99 -5.12 -5.15
C ALA A 834 -34.29 -6.47 -4.96
N GLU A 835 -33.12 -6.61 -5.54
CA GLU A 835 -32.27 -7.80 -5.43
C GLU A 835 -30.83 -7.41 -5.06
N ASN A 836 -30.11 -8.29 -4.32
CA ASN A 836 -28.70 -8.08 -4.02
C ASN A 836 -27.85 -8.29 -5.27
N SER A 837 -27.01 -7.33 -5.59
CA SER A 837 -26.10 -7.34 -6.73
C SER A 837 -24.74 -7.91 -6.34
N PRO A 838 -24.29 -9.00 -6.96
CA PRO A 838 -22.94 -9.54 -6.75
C PRO A 838 -21.82 -8.53 -7.02
N ASP A 839 -22.01 -7.64 -7.99
CA ASP A 839 -21.01 -6.61 -8.34
C ASP A 839 -20.89 -5.54 -7.25
N LEU A 840 -21.99 -5.09 -6.68
CA LEU A 840 -21.96 -4.16 -5.54
C LEU A 840 -21.39 -4.81 -4.29
N ILE A 841 -21.65 -6.11 -4.06
CA ILE A 841 -21.03 -6.90 -2.98
C ILE A 841 -19.52 -6.97 -3.18
N ALA A 842 -19.06 -7.31 -4.37
CA ALA A 842 -17.63 -7.38 -4.70
C ALA A 842 -16.94 -6.03 -4.60
N ALA A 843 -17.63 -4.93 -4.95
CA ALA A 843 -17.14 -3.57 -4.81
C ALA A 843 -17.14 -3.07 -3.36
N GLY A 844 -17.80 -3.76 -2.42
CA GLY A 844 -17.95 -3.33 -1.03
C GLY A 844 -18.74 -2.02 -0.88
N THR A 845 -19.75 -1.79 -1.73
CA THR A 845 -20.55 -0.55 -1.73
C THR A 845 -22.01 -0.85 -1.37
N PRO A 846 -22.33 -1.01 -0.07
CA PRO A 846 -23.70 -1.36 0.35
C PRO A 846 -24.69 -0.23 0.03
N THR A 847 -25.88 -0.60 -0.38
CA THR A 847 -27.02 0.30 -0.48
C THR A 847 -27.59 0.62 0.89
N LEU A 848 -27.72 -0.40 1.74
CA LEU A 848 -28.18 -0.30 3.12
C LEU A 848 -27.21 -0.98 4.08
N THR A 849 -27.09 -0.39 5.26
CA THR A 849 -26.47 -0.99 6.45
C THR A 849 -27.48 -0.92 7.58
N MET A 850 -27.84 -2.05 8.18
CA MET A 850 -29.04 -2.17 8.99
C MET A 850 -28.74 -2.87 10.31
N PHE A 851 -29.39 -2.43 11.39
CA PHE A 851 -29.47 -3.24 12.61
C PHE A 851 -30.70 -4.16 12.56
N ASN A 852 -30.47 -5.46 12.79
CA ASN A 852 -31.49 -6.50 12.86
C ASN A 852 -32.41 -6.56 11.62
N GLY A 853 -31.82 -6.29 10.42
CA GLY A 853 -32.46 -6.56 9.14
C GLY A 853 -33.39 -5.48 8.57
N HIS A 854 -33.50 -4.28 9.19
CA HIS A 854 -34.24 -3.17 8.61
C HIS A 854 -33.64 -1.80 8.95
N ALA A 855 -33.58 -0.90 7.97
CA ALA A 855 -32.85 0.37 8.05
C ALA A 855 -33.46 1.42 8.99
N THR A 856 -34.79 1.40 9.23
CA THR A 856 -35.45 2.46 10.01
C THR A 856 -36.27 1.97 11.20
N GLN A 857 -36.34 0.66 11.45
CA GLN A 857 -37.28 0.11 12.46
C GLN A 857 -37.06 0.71 13.85
N TYR A 858 -35.84 0.88 14.32
CA TYR A 858 -35.55 1.42 15.65
C TYR A 858 -35.55 2.95 15.71
N LYS A 859 -35.68 3.65 14.59
CA LYS A 859 -36.03 5.07 14.54
C LYS A 859 -37.53 5.27 14.74
N ALA A 860 -38.36 4.38 14.16
CA ALA A 860 -39.82 4.39 14.24
C ALA A 860 -40.34 3.76 15.57
N LYS A 861 -39.70 2.68 16.05
CA LYS A 861 -40.01 2.05 17.35
C LYS A 861 -38.77 2.04 18.24
N PRO A 862 -38.50 3.13 18.97
CA PRO A 862 -37.31 3.28 19.81
C PRO A 862 -37.26 2.28 20.98
N LEU A 863 -36.06 1.97 21.47
CA LEU A 863 -35.84 1.28 22.74
C LEU A 863 -36.30 2.18 23.89
N GLN A 864 -36.90 1.57 24.93
CA GLN A 864 -37.42 2.30 26.09
C GLN A 864 -36.61 1.96 27.33
N VAL A 865 -36.16 2.98 28.05
CA VAL A 865 -35.30 2.88 29.24
C VAL A 865 -35.74 3.93 30.23
N LYS A 866 -35.63 3.67 31.54
CA LYS A 866 -35.80 4.73 32.56
C LYS A 866 -34.46 5.29 32.98
N LYS A 867 -34.48 6.53 33.38
CA LYS A 867 -33.29 7.24 33.89
C LYS A 867 -32.67 6.48 35.06
N GLY A 868 -31.36 6.23 34.97
CA GLY A 868 -30.61 5.51 35.98
C GLY A 868 -30.64 4.00 35.84
N GLU A 869 -31.49 3.40 34.97
CA GLU A 869 -31.41 1.98 34.64
C GLU A 869 -30.13 1.67 33.87
N ARG A 870 -29.57 0.51 34.13
CA ARG A 870 -28.40 -0.01 33.45
C ARG A 870 -28.79 -0.87 32.30
N ILE A 871 -28.26 -0.57 31.13
CA ILE A 871 -28.50 -1.37 29.93
C ILE A 871 -27.24 -2.05 29.46
N ARG A 872 -27.40 -3.25 28.86
CA ARG A 872 -26.40 -3.96 28.08
C ARG A 872 -26.87 -4.05 26.65
N VAL A 873 -25.99 -3.68 25.71
CA VAL A 873 -26.26 -3.87 24.29
C VAL A 873 -25.21 -4.83 23.71
N TRP A 874 -25.65 -6.02 23.36
CA TRP A 874 -24.87 -6.96 22.59
C TRP A 874 -24.82 -6.49 21.14
N VAL A 875 -23.64 -6.44 20.56
CA VAL A 875 -23.41 -5.94 19.20
C VAL A 875 -22.62 -6.97 18.40
N MET A 876 -23.10 -7.25 17.18
CA MET A 876 -22.42 -8.10 16.21
C MET A 876 -22.30 -7.35 14.88
N ALA A 877 -21.12 -7.30 14.29
CA ALA A 877 -20.93 -6.87 12.92
C ALA A 877 -20.95 -8.10 12.00
N ALA A 878 -22.11 -8.46 11.47
CA ALA A 878 -22.21 -9.63 10.61
C ALA A 878 -21.44 -9.42 9.28
N GLY A 879 -21.46 -8.23 8.73
CA GLY A 879 -20.82 -7.92 7.44
C GLY A 879 -21.78 -8.16 6.27
N PRO A 880 -21.28 -8.63 5.10
CA PRO A 880 -20.00 -9.33 4.86
C PRO A 880 -18.75 -8.44 4.74
N ASN A 881 -18.87 -7.15 4.42
CA ASN A 881 -17.71 -6.33 4.05
C ASN A 881 -17.35 -5.26 5.07
N HIS A 882 -18.33 -4.69 5.78
CA HIS A 882 -18.13 -3.56 6.68
C HIS A 882 -18.31 -3.94 8.14
N GLY A 883 -17.47 -3.40 9.00
CA GLY A 883 -17.60 -3.48 10.45
C GLY A 883 -18.52 -2.40 11.01
N THR A 884 -18.61 -2.36 12.35
CA THR A 884 -19.33 -1.29 13.05
C THR A 884 -18.44 -0.60 14.08
N SER A 885 -18.59 0.71 14.21
CA SER A 885 -18.11 1.50 15.35
C SER A 885 -19.35 1.91 16.13
N PHE A 886 -19.88 0.99 16.95
CA PHE A 886 -21.13 1.19 17.67
C PHE A 886 -20.95 2.27 18.74
N HIS A 887 -21.78 3.30 18.70
CA HIS A 887 -21.77 4.44 19.60
C HIS A 887 -23.19 4.83 20.01
N VAL A 888 -23.36 5.36 21.21
CA VAL A 888 -24.59 5.98 21.69
C VAL A 888 -24.33 7.45 21.95
N VAL A 889 -24.93 8.31 21.13
CA VAL A 889 -24.75 9.76 21.18
C VAL A 889 -25.20 10.31 22.53
N GLY A 890 -24.33 11.08 23.18
CA GLY A 890 -24.60 11.63 24.52
C GLY A 890 -24.35 10.64 25.68
N SER A 891 -23.72 9.49 25.41
CA SER A 891 -23.38 8.47 26.42
C SER A 891 -21.95 7.99 26.30
N GLN A 892 -21.47 7.30 27.33
CA GLN A 892 -20.19 6.62 27.39
C GLN A 892 -20.37 5.24 28.02
N PHE A 893 -19.57 4.28 27.63
CA PHE A 893 -19.63 2.91 28.12
C PHE A 893 -18.63 2.72 29.26
N ASP A 894 -19.08 2.36 30.44
CA ASP A 894 -18.20 1.97 31.56
C ASP A 894 -17.78 0.51 31.51
N THR A 895 -18.47 -0.30 30.70
CA THR A 895 -18.15 -1.71 30.49
C THR A 895 -18.10 -1.99 28.98
N VAL A 896 -17.02 -2.62 28.55
CA VAL A 896 -16.80 -3.06 27.16
C VAL A 896 -16.26 -4.48 27.15
N TYR A 897 -16.98 -5.37 26.48
CA TYR A 897 -16.60 -6.76 26.26
C TYR A 897 -16.45 -7.00 24.76
N LYS A 898 -15.39 -7.65 24.34
CA LYS A 898 -15.14 -7.93 22.92
C LYS A 898 -14.49 -9.29 22.75
N GLU A 899 -15.01 -10.11 21.80
CA GLU A 899 -14.39 -11.37 21.38
C GLU A 899 -14.02 -12.29 22.57
N GLY A 900 -14.90 -12.45 23.53
CA GLY A 900 -14.69 -13.35 24.67
C GLY A 900 -13.95 -12.75 25.86
N GLY A 901 -13.68 -11.42 25.88
CA GLY A 901 -12.97 -10.80 27.01
C GLY A 901 -13.40 -9.37 27.34
N TYR A 902 -13.32 -9.02 28.62
CA TYR A 902 -13.51 -7.63 29.06
C TYR A 902 -12.32 -6.77 28.68
N LEU A 903 -12.55 -5.72 27.90
CA LEU A 903 -11.57 -4.64 27.67
C LEU A 903 -11.66 -3.60 28.80
N MET A 904 -12.85 -3.43 29.37
CA MET A 904 -13.16 -2.55 30.47
C MET A 904 -14.37 -3.12 31.22
N ARG A 905 -14.38 -3.06 32.55
CA ARG A 905 -15.51 -3.50 33.38
C ARG A 905 -15.72 -2.51 34.52
N ARG A 906 -16.88 -1.85 34.53
CA ARG A 906 -17.23 -0.84 35.56
C ARG A 906 -16.17 0.28 35.67
N GLY A 907 -15.67 0.78 34.58
CA GLY A 907 -14.64 1.83 34.52
C GLY A 907 -13.23 1.36 34.84
N VAL A 908 -12.99 0.06 35.02
CA VAL A 908 -11.66 -0.53 35.20
C VAL A 908 -11.23 -1.26 33.95
N ASP A 909 -10.09 -0.88 33.36
CA ASP A 909 -9.54 -1.53 32.18
C ASP A 909 -8.83 -2.85 32.52
N ALA A 910 -8.39 -3.57 31.48
CA ALA A 910 -7.69 -4.85 31.63
C ALA A 910 -6.33 -4.75 32.38
N PHE A 911 -5.81 -3.53 32.57
CA PHE A 911 -4.54 -3.26 33.28
C PHE A 911 -4.78 -2.67 34.69
N GLY A 912 -6.03 -2.53 35.11
CA GLY A 912 -6.40 -2.03 36.43
C GLY A 912 -6.48 -0.50 36.54
N SER A 913 -6.39 0.25 35.42
CA SER A 913 -6.67 1.69 35.41
C SER A 913 -8.13 1.93 35.71
N ARG A 914 -8.43 2.95 36.55
CA ARG A 914 -9.79 3.26 37.02
C ARG A 914 -10.33 4.51 36.33
N ASP A 915 -11.64 4.72 36.51
CA ASP A 915 -12.38 5.90 35.99
C ASP A 915 -12.36 6.01 34.46
N GLY A 916 -12.16 4.86 33.78
CA GLY A 916 -12.16 4.75 32.33
C GLY A 916 -13.56 4.65 31.75
N HIS A 917 -13.78 5.28 30.58
CA HIS A 917 -15.00 5.09 29.77
C HIS A 917 -14.61 4.97 28.30
N SER A 918 -15.40 4.21 27.55
CA SER A 918 -15.26 4.09 26.09
C SER A 918 -16.41 4.81 25.40
N GLN A 919 -16.11 5.47 24.28
CA GLN A 919 -17.13 6.15 23.48
C GLN A 919 -17.68 5.25 22.36
N ALA A 920 -16.96 4.22 21.95
CA ALA A 920 -17.38 3.34 20.85
C ALA A 920 -16.84 1.90 21.03
N LEU A 921 -17.61 0.92 20.56
CA LEU A 921 -17.17 -0.46 20.37
C LEU A 921 -16.88 -0.69 18.90
N ASN A 922 -15.61 -0.85 18.56
CA ASN A 922 -15.16 -1.12 17.20
C ASN A 922 -15.08 -2.63 16.93
N LEU A 923 -15.86 -3.10 15.94
CA LEU A 923 -15.95 -4.48 15.50
C LEU A 923 -15.69 -4.59 14.00
N ALA A 924 -14.77 -5.43 13.59
CA ALA A 924 -14.61 -5.82 12.19
C ALA A 924 -15.73 -6.80 11.78
N PRO A 925 -15.91 -7.10 10.47
CA PRO A 925 -16.84 -8.15 10.05
C PRO A 925 -16.60 -9.47 10.80
N ALA A 926 -17.67 -10.13 11.20
CA ALA A 926 -17.75 -11.34 12.02
C ALA A 926 -17.28 -11.18 13.48
N GLN A 927 -16.95 -9.96 13.95
CA GLN A 927 -16.64 -9.73 15.37
C GLN A 927 -17.88 -9.32 16.16
N GLY A 928 -17.87 -9.70 17.44
CA GLY A 928 -18.93 -9.39 18.37
C GLY A 928 -18.48 -8.95 19.76
N GLY A 929 -19.37 -8.35 20.52
CA GLY A 929 -19.10 -7.90 21.87
C GLY A 929 -20.34 -7.31 22.53
N PHE A 930 -20.19 -6.71 23.69
CA PHE A 930 -21.26 -5.89 24.31
C PHE A 930 -20.68 -4.66 24.99
N VAL A 931 -21.55 -3.68 25.20
CA VAL A 931 -21.29 -2.47 25.98
C VAL A 931 -22.37 -2.33 27.07
N GLU A 932 -21.97 -1.74 28.22
CA GLU A 932 -22.92 -1.36 29.27
C GLU A 932 -22.79 0.13 29.58
N MET A 933 -23.94 0.75 29.90
CA MET A 933 -24.06 2.15 30.21
C MET A 933 -25.29 2.46 31.07
N GLN A 934 -25.32 3.67 31.65
CA GLN A 934 -26.45 4.25 32.32
C GLN A 934 -26.72 5.67 31.76
N PHE A 935 -27.98 6.07 31.69
CA PHE A 935 -28.36 7.40 31.26
C PHE A 935 -28.63 8.32 32.49
N LEU A 936 -27.93 9.43 32.56
CA LEU A 936 -28.01 10.36 33.67
C LEU A 936 -29.16 11.39 33.53
N GLU A 937 -29.68 11.53 32.33
CA GLU A 937 -30.74 12.47 31.98
C GLU A 937 -31.82 11.80 31.14
N SER A 938 -33.06 12.21 31.28
CA SER A 938 -34.16 11.82 30.38
C SER A 938 -34.00 12.52 29.03
N GLY A 939 -34.43 11.86 27.95
CA GLY A 939 -34.32 12.38 26.58
C GLY A 939 -34.26 11.30 25.54
N THR A 940 -34.03 11.71 24.30
CA THR A 940 -33.86 10.80 23.18
C THR A 940 -32.39 10.72 22.77
N TYR A 941 -31.80 9.57 22.90
CA TYR A 941 -30.43 9.25 22.51
C TYR A 941 -30.45 8.45 21.21
N MET A 942 -29.42 8.62 20.38
CA MET A 942 -29.28 7.80 19.17
C MET A 942 -28.15 6.78 19.33
N PHE A 943 -28.39 5.52 19.01
CA PHE A 943 -27.31 4.59 18.76
C PHE A 943 -27.02 4.52 17.27
N VAL A 944 -25.75 4.47 16.91
CA VAL A 944 -25.28 4.59 15.52
C VAL A 944 -24.04 3.74 15.27
N ASN A 945 -23.83 3.36 14.02
CA ASN A 945 -22.48 3.11 13.55
C ASN A 945 -21.80 4.48 13.29
N HIS A 946 -20.71 4.78 14.00
CA HIS A 946 -20.02 6.07 13.89
C HIS A 946 -19.20 6.22 12.61
N SER A 947 -19.17 5.23 11.70
CA SER A 947 -18.92 5.43 10.29
C SER A 947 -20.18 6.08 9.70
N PHE A 948 -20.22 7.40 9.58
CA PHE A 948 -21.44 8.15 9.27
C PHE A 948 -22.06 7.78 7.93
N SER A 949 -21.26 7.36 6.95
CA SER A 949 -21.80 6.81 5.69
C SER A 949 -22.66 5.58 5.94
N GLU A 950 -22.32 4.72 6.92
CA GLU A 950 -23.10 3.54 7.28
C GLU A 950 -24.32 3.91 8.13
N MET A 951 -24.19 4.89 9.02
CA MET A 951 -25.31 5.47 9.76
C MET A 951 -26.38 6.04 8.80
N GLU A 952 -25.96 6.78 7.79
CA GLU A 952 -26.84 7.38 6.79
C GLU A 952 -27.53 6.32 5.91
N ARG A 953 -26.88 5.15 5.71
CA ARG A 953 -27.47 3.97 5.04
C ARG A 953 -28.42 3.17 5.92
N GLY A 954 -28.64 3.53 7.18
CA GLY A 954 -29.62 2.92 8.05
C GLY A 954 -29.07 2.28 9.34
N ALA A 955 -27.75 2.26 9.55
CA ALA A 955 -27.19 1.74 10.81
C ALA A 955 -27.37 2.73 11.98
N ALA A 956 -28.62 2.99 12.33
CA ALA A 956 -29.04 3.89 13.41
C ALA A 956 -30.38 3.53 14.00
N GLY A 957 -30.56 3.89 15.29
CA GLY A 957 -31.83 3.79 16.00
C GLY A 957 -31.89 4.75 17.18
N LYS A 958 -32.96 4.71 17.95
CA LYS A 958 -33.23 5.63 19.09
C LYS A 958 -33.42 4.85 20.39
N ILE A 959 -32.99 5.43 21.48
CA ILE A 959 -33.28 5.05 22.86
C ILE A 959 -34.02 6.22 23.49
N VAL A 960 -35.24 6.01 23.96
CA VAL A 960 -36.01 7.00 24.70
C VAL A 960 -35.86 6.72 26.18
N VAL A 961 -35.27 7.66 26.90
CA VAL A 961 -35.06 7.61 28.34
C VAL A 961 -36.12 8.47 29.00
N THR A 962 -36.94 7.88 29.83
CA THR A 962 -38.04 8.53 30.58
C THR A 962 -37.62 8.79 32.03
N ASP A 963 -38.24 9.79 32.66
CA ASP A 963 -38.16 9.90 34.11
C ASP A 963 -38.87 8.71 34.77
N ARG A 964 -38.58 8.42 36.04
CA ARG A 964 -39.10 7.29 36.79
C ARG A 964 -40.61 7.18 36.77
#